data_4d64f276098c9dbb2f67b94ac1cd23e2
#
_entry.id   4d64f276098c9dbb2f67b94ac1cd23e2
#
_cell.length_a   1.000
_cell.length_b   1.000
_cell.length_c   1.000
_cell.angle_alpha   90.00
_cell.angle_beta   90.00
_cell.angle_gamma   90.00
#
_symmetry.space_group_name_H-M   'P 1'
#
loop_
_entity.id
_entity.type
_entity.pdbx_description
1 polymer ?
#
loop_
_entity_poly.entity_id
_entity_poly.type
_entity_poly.pdbx_seq_one_letter_code
_entity_poly.pdbx_strand_id
1 'polypeptide(L)'
;MRKIGILVAAIGVGMATSAAVEPRNYYGKIGKRLADSLQKYHVLQQPMDDEISRRAWTNLVTFYDFDHSVFLKSDLDRLAAHELTIDNELGEENISFGYDIYNLYVQRLGERIGFVTNLLAVTKSWDFSTNETYRIRRKDAPWPETKAEAEDCWRKRIKNEVLVARINHDLDKSTNRLDVATDLIKRYRQYMTFMTEPDEEAVLQHYLSAVARAYDPHSDYMSPASKEDFDMEMNLTLCGIGATLTMDDGALKIVEIVPGSPCERDGRLQEGDRIVGVQQDGGPMENVMWQPMKKSIKKIRGKKGTKVILQIIPKADPTGTAKKLIDLVRDEIKLEELAATGHVETVTFDDTTRKLGYIYLPGFYESMGKRPNEEGFRSCSMDIAKCLADLNAQGVEGLVFDLRGDGGGSLREPVLLSALFVQSGPVVQLRDLRMVGSLPIPPGNPIAFRKPMVVLVDHTSASASEILAGHLQDSGRAIIIGDARTHGKGTVQTVMGLGPEKYGSFKVTTARFYRITGLTTQIAGVSPDIHLPSVFDQLDIGEESIPYALPSSRIQAADYRLSWDMHKYVKELRSLSEKRTSADEKFKKHLANVKGMKAIHDREEVSLEYAARKAQMAADREMRELDDEEDEDDEEKTEAKKRRRKRNEPKKNDVVLEESYKVLMDLIRMKGGEEVPEVKGWWY
;
A
#
# COMPACT_ATOMS: atom_id res chain seq x y z
N MET A 1 5.94 -18.24 -65.75
CA MET A 1 5.59 -18.81 -64.44
C MET A 1 6.86 -18.92 -63.59
N ARG A 2 7.15 -17.91 -62.81
CA ARG A 2 8.27 -17.92 -61.81
C ARG A 2 7.66 -18.13 -60.44
N LYS A 3 7.95 -19.26 -59.80
CA LYS A 3 7.60 -19.55 -58.43
C LYS A 3 8.55 -18.74 -57.52
N ILE A 4 8.02 -17.72 -56.83
CA ILE A 4 8.71 -17.04 -55.76
C ILE A 4 8.44 -17.87 -54.50
N GLY A 5 9.45 -18.61 -54.07
CA GLY A 5 9.45 -19.27 -52.76
C GLY A 5 9.65 -18.20 -51.66
N ILE A 6 8.64 -18.00 -50.83
CA ILE A 6 8.75 -17.18 -49.64
C ILE A 6 9.50 -18.01 -48.58
N LEU A 7 10.77 -17.65 -48.39
CA LEU A 7 11.60 -18.15 -47.29
C LEU A 7 11.05 -17.53 -46.00
N VAL A 8 10.29 -18.30 -45.21
CA VAL A 8 9.93 -17.93 -43.86
C VAL A 8 11.20 -18.08 -43.00
N ALA A 9 11.93 -16.99 -42.85
CA ALA A 9 12.98 -16.92 -41.88
C ALA A 9 12.34 -16.98 -40.46
N ALA A 10 12.46 -18.13 -39.80
CA ALA A 10 12.22 -18.26 -38.38
C ALA A 10 13.23 -17.31 -37.69
N ILE A 11 12.76 -16.13 -37.28
CA ILE A 11 13.51 -15.26 -36.38
C ILE A 11 13.50 -15.97 -35.04
N GLY A 12 14.44 -16.85 -34.82
CA GLY A 12 14.84 -17.32 -33.51
C GLY A 12 15.43 -16.12 -32.78
N VAL A 13 14.57 -15.39 -32.05
CA VAL A 13 15.06 -14.48 -31.04
C VAL A 13 15.68 -15.37 -29.97
N GLY A 14 16.99 -15.57 -30.07
CA GLY A 14 17.76 -16.14 -28.98
C GLY A 14 17.59 -15.21 -27.79
N MET A 15 16.68 -15.55 -26.87
CA MET A 15 16.72 -14.97 -25.54
C MET A 15 18.09 -15.36 -24.99
N ALA A 16 18.96 -14.38 -24.78
CA ALA A 16 20.16 -14.57 -23.99
C ALA A 16 19.67 -15.20 -22.68
N THR A 17 20.06 -16.43 -22.40
CA THR A 17 19.84 -17.04 -21.10
C THR A 17 20.56 -16.13 -20.10
N SER A 18 19.80 -15.38 -19.33
CA SER A 18 20.35 -14.67 -18.18
C SER A 18 21.17 -15.69 -17.39
N ALA A 19 22.40 -15.36 -17.03
CA ALA A 19 23.17 -16.22 -16.15
C ALA A 19 22.34 -16.46 -14.87
N ALA A 20 22.37 -17.69 -14.36
CA ALA A 20 21.67 -18.02 -13.13
C ALA A 20 22.16 -17.07 -12.02
N VAL A 21 21.24 -16.58 -11.22
CA VAL A 21 21.56 -15.76 -10.05
C VAL A 21 22.02 -16.68 -8.94
N GLU A 22 23.20 -16.40 -8.38
CA GLU A 22 23.83 -17.22 -7.34
C GLU A 22 23.98 -16.42 -6.04
N PRO A 23 23.87 -17.08 -4.86
CA PRO A 23 24.03 -16.41 -3.57
C PRO A 23 25.49 -16.02 -3.32
N ARG A 24 25.70 -14.91 -2.59
CA ARG A 24 27.04 -14.58 -2.06
C ARG A 24 27.38 -15.52 -0.88
N ASN A 25 28.68 -15.79 -0.71
CA ASN A 25 29.20 -16.76 0.28
C ASN A 25 28.73 -16.51 1.73
N TYR A 26 28.33 -15.29 2.10
CA TYR A 26 27.89 -14.98 3.46
C TYR A 26 26.36 -14.95 3.65
N TYR A 27 25.59 -15.13 2.60
CA TYR A 27 24.14 -15.06 2.67
C TYR A 27 23.51 -16.19 3.48
N GLY A 28 24.12 -17.39 3.47
CA GLY A 28 23.71 -18.49 4.33
C GLY A 28 23.75 -18.13 5.81
N LYS A 29 24.79 -17.35 6.23
CA LYS A 29 24.88 -16.84 7.61
C LYS A 29 23.75 -15.89 7.98
N ILE A 30 23.24 -15.10 7.00
CA ILE A 30 22.08 -14.23 7.21
C ILE A 30 20.83 -15.10 7.44
N GLY A 31 20.63 -16.12 6.59
CA GLY A 31 19.50 -17.05 6.72
C GLY A 31 19.45 -17.71 8.08
N LYS A 32 20.57 -18.30 8.52
CA LYS A 32 20.68 -18.91 9.85
C LYS A 32 20.39 -17.93 10.98
N ARG A 33 20.97 -16.73 10.93
CA ARG A 33 20.75 -15.71 11.96
C ARG A 33 19.30 -15.25 12.02
N LEU A 34 18.64 -15.14 10.87
CA LEU A 34 17.22 -14.82 10.82
C LEU A 34 16.39 -15.93 11.48
N ALA A 35 16.64 -17.20 11.12
CA ALA A 35 15.96 -18.35 11.69
C ALA A 35 16.13 -18.41 13.23
N ASP A 36 17.37 -18.29 13.72
CA ASP A 36 17.66 -18.24 15.16
C ASP A 36 16.96 -17.06 15.87
N SER A 37 16.92 -15.89 15.21
CA SER A 37 16.31 -14.69 15.75
C SER A 37 14.78 -14.78 15.80
N LEU A 38 14.14 -15.33 14.77
CA LEU A 38 12.70 -15.54 14.76
C LEU A 38 12.25 -16.45 15.90
N GLN A 39 12.89 -17.62 16.08
CA GLN A 39 12.62 -18.53 17.18
C GLN A 39 12.75 -17.86 18.55
N LYS A 40 13.73 -16.99 18.71
CA LYS A 40 14.04 -16.33 19.99
C LYS A 40 13.13 -15.16 20.32
N TYR A 41 12.81 -14.32 19.35
CA TYR A 41 12.18 -13.02 19.58
C TYR A 41 10.71 -12.97 19.18
N HIS A 42 10.25 -13.89 18.32
CA HIS A 42 8.84 -13.91 17.93
C HIS A 42 7.93 -14.21 19.12
N VAL A 43 6.78 -13.53 19.19
CA VAL A 43 5.83 -13.61 20.31
C VAL A 43 5.31 -15.04 20.60
N LEU A 44 5.34 -15.95 19.63
CA LEU A 44 4.96 -17.35 19.82
C LEU A 44 6.09 -18.21 20.35
N GLN A 45 7.36 -17.79 20.20
CA GLN A 45 8.55 -18.60 20.49
C GLN A 45 8.48 -20.03 19.88
N GLN A 46 7.85 -20.13 18.74
CA GLN A 46 7.72 -21.40 18.03
C GLN A 46 9.07 -21.81 17.44
N PRO A 47 9.49 -23.08 17.56
CA PRO A 47 10.67 -23.55 16.87
C PRO A 47 10.49 -23.46 15.36
N MET A 48 11.57 -23.33 14.64
CA MET A 48 11.57 -23.46 13.20
C MET A 48 11.60 -24.95 12.86
N ASP A 49 10.47 -25.47 12.40
CA ASP A 49 10.20 -26.89 12.17
C ASP A 49 9.63 -27.15 10.77
N ASP A 50 9.27 -28.40 10.49
CA ASP A 50 8.66 -28.80 9.22
C ASP A 50 7.42 -27.99 8.86
N GLU A 51 6.62 -27.55 9.86
CA GLU A 51 5.43 -26.73 9.60
C GLU A 51 5.80 -25.32 9.16
N ILE A 52 6.79 -24.70 9.79
CA ILE A 52 7.33 -23.41 9.34
C ILE A 52 7.99 -23.55 7.96
N SER A 53 8.70 -24.66 7.71
CA SER A 53 9.27 -24.96 6.40
C SER A 53 8.19 -25.04 5.31
N ARG A 54 7.10 -25.77 5.56
CA ARG A 54 5.95 -25.86 4.63
C ARG A 54 5.31 -24.50 4.34
N ARG A 55 5.11 -23.68 5.37
CA ARG A 55 4.56 -22.33 5.21
C ARG A 55 5.50 -21.43 4.42
N ALA A 56 6.79 -21.47 4.68
CA ALA A 56 7.81 -20.72 3.95
C ALA A 56 7.85 -21.12 2.47
N TRP A 57 7.81 -22.43 2.20
CA TRP A 57 7.72 -22.99 0.85
C TRP A 57 6.46 -22.47 0.12
N THR A 58 5.30 -22.58 0.77
CA THR A 58 4.01 -22.11 0.22
C THR A 58 4.06 -20.60 -0.08
N ASN A 59 4.57 -19.79 0.86
CA ASN A 59 4.74 -18.36 0.67
C ASN A 59 5.60 -18.03 -0.54
N LEU A 60 6.72 -18.74 -0.71
CA LEU A 60 7.67 -18.47 -1.79
C LEU A 60 7.13 -18.90 -3.16
N VAL A 61 6.46 -20.06 -3.24
CA VAL A 61 5.78 -20.51 -4.46
C VAL A 61 4.67 -19.53 -4.86
N THR A 62 3.84 -19.13 -3.90
CA THR A 62 2.76 -18.16 -4.13
C THR A 62 3.31 -16.78 -4.53
N PHE A 63 4.43 -16.36 -3.97
CA PHE A 63 5.07 -15.09 -4.34
C PHE A 63 5.47 -15.06 -5.82
N TYR A 64 6.02 -16.17 -6.36
CA TYR A 64 6.43 -16.22 -7.76
C TYR A 64 5.29 -16.55 -8.73
N ASP A 65 4.35 -17.40 -8.34
CA ASP A 65 3.26 -17.85 -9.24
C ASP A 65 1.88 -17.86 -8.55
N PHE A 66 1.45 -16.68 -8.10
CA PHE A 66 0.14 -16.49 -7.46
C PHE A 66 -1.03 -16.95 -8.34
N ASP A 67 -0.92 -16.75 -9.66
CA ASP A 67 -1.97 -17.08 -10.64
C ASP A 67 -1.91 -18.55 -11.12
N HIS A 68 -1.00 -19.36 -10.63
CA HIS A 68 -0.79 -20.74 -11.08
C HIS A 68 -0.71 -20.84 -12.61
N SER A 69 0.09 -20.00 -13.24
CA SER A 69 0.14 -19.88 -14.70
C SER A 69 1.55 -19.99 -15.29
N VAL A 70 2.59 -19.89 -14.44
CA VAL A 70 3.99 -19.89 -14.86
C VAL A 70 4.60 -21.29 -14.71
N PHE A 71 4.57 -21.86 -13.50
CA PHE A 71 5.08 -23.20 -13.23
C PHE A 71 4.20 -24.30 -13.86
N LEU A 72 4.78 -25.47 -14.03
CA LEU A 72 4.07 -26.72 -14.30
C LEU A 72 3.93 -27.52 -12.99
N LYS A 73 2.95 -28.40 -12.93
CA LYS A 73 2.80 -29.33 -11.79
C LYS A 73 4.09 -30.10 -11.51
N SER A 74 4.78 -30.58 -12.55
CA SER A 74 6.08 -31.26 -12.43
C SER A 74 7.21 -30.41 -11.85
N ASP A 75 7.14 -29.07 -11.97
CA ASP A 75 8.08 -28.19 -11.33
C ASP A 75 7.84 -28.16 -9.83
N LEU A 76 6.58 -28.07 -9.41
CA LEU A 76 6.22 -28.12 -7.98
C LEU A 76 6.55 -29.45 -7.34
N ASP A 77 6.32 -30.57 -8.05
CA ASP A 77 6.68 -31.90 -7.54
C ASP A 77 8.20 -32.00 -7.28
N ARG A 78 9.01 -31.32 -8.10
CA ARG A 78 10.46 -31.24 -7.87
C ARG A 78 10.81 -30.30 -6.72
N LEU A 79 10.17 -29.14 -6.62
CA LEU A 79 10.39 -28.16 -5.54
C LEU A 79 9.90 -28.67 -4.19
N ALA A 80 8.96 -29.64 -4.16
CA ALA A 80 8.43 -30.24 -2.94
C ALA A 80 9.49 -30.99 -2.11
N ALA A 81 10.65 -31.31 -2.70
CA ALA A 81 11.79 -31.87 -1.95
C ALA A 81 12.26 -30.93 -0.81
N HIS A 82 12.01 -29.61 -0.94
CA HIS A 82 12.38 -28.60 0.04
C HIS A 82 11.23 -28.21 0.98
N GLU A 83 10.03 -28.75 0.81
CA GLU A 83 8.83 -28.33 1.55
C GLU A 83 8.98 -28.50 3.07
N LEU A 84 9.69 -29.54 3.50
CA LEU A 84 9.88 -29.89 4.91
C LEU A 84 11.34 -29.76 5.38
N THR A 85 12.22 -29.14 4.61
CA THR A 85 13.67 -29.12 4.92
C THR A 85 14.27 -27.73 5.01
N ILE A 86 13.49 -26.67 4.80
CA ILE A 86 13.97 -25.28 4.84
C ILE A 86 14.59 -24.92 6.20
N ASP A 87 14.02 -25.42 7.29
CA ASP A 87 14.55 -25.25 8.65
C ASP A 87 15.94 -25.85 8.79
N ASN A 88 16.13 -27.09 8.34
CA ASN A 88 17.40 -27.81 8.35
C ASN A 88 18.43 -27.11 7.44
N GLU A 89 18.02 -26.75 6.22
CA GLU A 89 18.87 -26.05 5.26
C GLU A 89 19.38 -24.72 5.82
N LEU A 90 18.51 -23.91 6.41
CA LEU A 90 18.91 -22.65 7.06
C LEU A 90 19.82 -22.90 8.28
N GLY A 91 19.59 -23.98 9.05
CA GLY A 91 20.46 -24.41 10.14
C GLY A 91 21.89 -24.72 9.67
N GLU A 92 22.05 -25.25 8.45
CA GLU A 92 23.31 -25.55 7.77
C GLU A 92 23.88 -24.39 6.96
N GLU A 93 23.32 -23.18 7.06
CA GLU A 93 23.67 -21.99 6.26
C GLU A 93 23.42 -22.19 4.74
N ASN A 94 22.57 -23.14 4.36
CA ASN A 94 22.17 -23.36 2.97
C ASN A 94 20.93 -22.54 2.62
N ILE A 95 21.02 -21.74 1.53
CA ILE A 95 19.95 -20.89 1.02
C ILE A 95 19.71 -21.09 -0.48
N SER A 96 20.24 -22.18 -1.03
CA SER A 96 20.19 -22.45 -2.48
C SER A 96 18.77 -22.53 -3.00
N PHE A 97 17.84 -23.10 -2.22
CA PHE A 97 16.44 -23.24 -2.62
C PHE A 97 15.79 -21.92 -3.07
N GLY A 98 16.07 -20.80 -2.36
CA GLY A 98 15.55 -19.49 -2.75
C GLY A 98 16.01 -19.04 -4.15
N TYR A 99 17.22 -19.44 -4.55
CA TYR A 99 17.78 -19.12 -5.87
C TYR A 99 17.32 -20.12 -6.93
N ASP A 100 17.20 -21.39 -6.58
CA ASP A 100 16.72 -22.44 -7.49
C ASP A 100 15.29 -22.17 -7.97
N ILE A 101 14.38 -21.81 -7.06
CA ILE A 101 13.02 -21.46 -7.43
C ILE A 101 12.94 -20.17 -8.26
N TYR A 102 13.76 -19.15 -7.95
CA TYR A 102 13.82 -17.93 -8.75
C TYR A 102 14.33 -18.21 -10.17
N ASN A 103 15.43 -18.92 -10.30
CA ASN A 103 16.00 -19.26 -11.60
C ASN A 103 15.03 -20.10 -12.44
N LEU A 104 14.32 -21.05 -11.82
CA LEU A 104 13.27 -21.83 -12.48
C LEU A 104 12.10 -20.92 -12.90
N TYR A 105 11.67 -19.99 -12.05
CA TYR A 105 10.62 -19.03 -12.38
C TYR A 105 10.99 -18.19 -13.60
N VAL A 106 12.19 -17.63 -13.64
CA VAL A 106 12.70 -16.83 -14.78
C VAL A 106 12.72 -17.66 -16.05
N GLN A 107 13.17 -18.91 -15.99
CA GLN A 107 13.16 -19.82 -17.12
C GLN A 107 11.72 -20.05 -17.64
N ARG A 108 10.80 -20.43 -16.78
CA ARG A 108 9.40 -20.69 -17.15
C ARG A 108 8.70 -19.45 -17.68
N LEU A 109 8.90 -18.30 -17.03
CA LEU A 109 8.35 -17.04 -17.51
C LEU A 109 8.88 -16.69 -18.90
N GLY A 110 10.16 -16.89 -19.15
CA GLY A 110 10.77 -16.72 -20.48
C GLY A 110 10.10 -17.60 -21.55
N GLU A 111 9.81 -18.87 -21.24
CA GLU A 111 9.09 -19.78 -22.13
C GLU A 111 7.67 -19.26 -22.43
N ARG A 112 6.95 -18.76 -21.41
CA ARG A 112 5.60 -18.19 -21.57
C ARG A 112 5.61 -16.93 -22.44
N ILE A 113 6.53 -16.00 -22.18
CA ILE A 113 6.63 -14.75 -22.94
C ILE A 113 7.13 -15.02 -24.36
N GLY A 114 8.01 -16.00 -24.55
CA GLY A 114 8.39 -16.48 -25.88
C GLY A 114 7.19 -17.00 -26.68
N PHE A 115 6.35 -17.83 -26.07
CA PHE A 115 5.10 -18.30 -26.65
C PHE A 115 4.15 -17.13 -27.01
N VAL A 116 3.93 -16.19 -26.08
CA VAL A 116 3.07 -14.99 -26.29
C VAL A 116 3.59 -14.15 -27.47
N THR A 117 4.89 -13.90 -27.52
CA THR A 117 5.49 -13.12 -28.60
C THR A 117 5.28 -13.78 -29.96
N ASN A 118 5.49 -15.10 -30.04
CA ASN A 118 5.26 -15.86 -31.26
C ASN A 118 3.77 -15.89 -31.66
N LEU A 119 2.88 -16.12 -30.69
CA LEU A 119 1.43 -16.13 -30.90
C LEU A 119 0.93 -14.81 -31.51
N LEU A 120 1.36 -13.68 -30.92
CA LEU A 120 0.97 -12.35 -31.39
C LEU A 120 1.58 -12.00 -32.76
N ALA A 121 2.78 -12.48 -33.07
CA ALA A 121 3.42 -12.24 -34.35
C ALA A 121 2.76 -13.01 -35.52
N VAL A 122 2.24 -14.22 -35.26
CA VAL A 122 1.63 -15.06 -36.31
C VAL A 122 0.12 -14.92 -36.42
N THR A 123 -0.56 -14.49 -35.35
CA THR A 123 -2.03 -14.38 -35.31
C THR A 123 -2.49 -13.07 -35.94
N LYS A 124 -2.96 -13.12 -37.18
CA LYS A 124 -3.49 -11.93 -37.90
C LYS A 124 -4.92 -11.57 -37.53
N SER A 125 -5.71 -12.53 -37.07
CA SER A 125 -7.10 -12.32 -36.67
C SER A 125 -7.47 -13.28 -35.55
N TRP A 126 -8.24 -12.80 -34.59
CA TRP A 126 -8.76 -13.57 -33.48
C TRP A 126 -10.25 -13.86 -33.72
N ASP A 127 -10.66 -15.10 -33.47
CA ASP A 127 -12.07 -15.47 -33.50
C ASP A 127 -12.71 -15.19 -32.12
N PHE A 128 -13.60 -14.22 -32.07
CA PHE A 128 -14.38 -13.83 -30.91
C PHE A 128 -15.86 -14.21 -31.03
N SER A 129 -16.22 -15.12 -31.91
CA SER A 129 -17.59 -15.60 -32.07
C SER A 129 -17.89 -16.87 -31.27
N THR A 130 -16.88 -17.51 -30.72
CA THR A 130 -16.99 -18.76 -29.95
C THR A 130 -17.31 -18.51 -28.48
N ASN A 131 -18.15 -19.39 -27.90
CA ASN A 131 -18.47 -19.37 -26.46
C ASN A 131 -17.31 -19.95 -25.63
N GLU A 132 -16.16 -19.28 -25.68
CA GLU A 132 -14.98 -19.62 -24.88
C GLU A 132 -14.91 -18.71 -23.67
N THR A 133 -14.43 -19.22 -22.50
CA THR A 133 -14.25 -18.45 -21.29
C THR A 133 -12.79 -18.40 -20.87
N TYR A 134 -12.44 -17.37 -20.10
CA TYR A 134 -11.14 -17.22 -19.48
C TYR A 134 -11.29 -16.98 -17.97
N ARG A 135 -10.64 -17.80 -17.15
CA ARG A 135 -10.61 -17.66 -15.70
C ARG A 135 -9.60 -16.57 -15.34
N ILE A 136 -10.12 -15.40 -14.90
CA ILE A 136 -9.30 -14.24 -14.53
C ILE A 136 -8.73 -14.33 -13.12
N ARG A 137 -9.36 -15.11 -12.23
CA ARG A 137 -8.88 -15.39 -10.86
C ARG A 137 -8.43 -16.84 -10.79
N ARG A 138 -7.13 -17.05 -10.69
CA ARG A 138 -6.53 -18.37 -10.80
C ARG A 138 -5.82 -18.85 -9.53
N LYS A 139 -5.84 -18.08 -8.43
CA LYS A 139 -5.13 -18.46 -7.17
C LYS A 139 -5.48 -19.87 -6.65
N ASP A 140 -6.72 -20.33 -6.93
CA ASP A 140 -7.22 -21.65 -6.52
C ASP A 140 -7.34 -22.63 -7.72
N ALA A 141 -6.81 -22.27 -8.89
CA ALA A 141 -6.79 -23.18 -10.04
C ALA A 141 -5.63 -24.18 -9.91
N PRO A 142 -5.76 -25.40 -10.45
CA PRO A 142 -4.61 -26.29 -10.51
C PRO A 142 -3.52 -25.72 -11.40
N TRP A 143 -2.26 -26.05 -11.10
CA TRP A 143 -1.15 -25.76 -12.00
C TRP A 143 -1.26 -26.61 -13.26
N PRO A 144 -0.88 -26.07 -14.44
CA PRO A 144 -0.88 -26.84 -15.68
C PRO A 144 -0.01 -28.10 -15.54
N GLU A 145 -0.52 -29.25 -15.95
CA GLU A 145 0.24 -30.49 -15.97
C GLU A 145 1.23 -30.55 -17.13
N THR A 146 0.86 -29.95 -18.26
CA THR A 146 1.63 -29.98 -19.48
C THR A 146 1.95 -28.57 -20.01
N LYS A 147 2.98 -28.51 -20.85
CA LYS A 147 3.32 -27.29 -21.59
C LYS A 147 2.12 -26.80 -22.44
N ALA A 148 1.37 -27.74 -23.07
CA ALA A 148 0.22 -27.39 -23.90
C ALA A 148 -0.91 -26.72 -23.10
N GLU A 149 -1.19 -27.22 -21.89
CA GLU A 149 -2.18 -26.58 -21.00
C GLU A 149 -1.74 -25.19 -20.54
N ALA A 150 -0.46 -25.04 -20.22
CA ALA A 150 0.09 -23.73 -19.88
C ALA A 150 0.00 -22.75 -21.06
N GLU A 151 0.33 -23.20 -22.26
CA GLU A 151 0.21 -22.41 -23.51
C GLU A 151 -1.25 -22.05 -23.80
N ASP A 152 -2.23 -22.94 -23.57
CA ASP A 152 -3.65 -22.63 -23.71
C ASP A 152 -4.13 -21.60 -22.68
N CYS A 153 -3.68 -21.72 -21.43
CA CYS A 153 -3.94 -20.71 -20.40
C CYS A 153 -3.47 -19.32 -20.85
N TRP A 154 -2.22 -19.21 -21.32
CA TRP A 154 -1.66 -17.95 -21.79
C TRP A 154 -2.31 -17.48 -23.11
N ARG A 155 -2.68 -18.37 -24.02
CA ARG A 155 -3.45 -18.05 -25.22
C ARG A 155 -4.78 -17.36 -24.87
N LYS A 156 -5.53 -17.91 -23.91
CA LYS A 156 -6.80 -17.33 -23.44
C LYS A 156 -6.59 -15.97 -22.78
N ARG A 157 -5.54 -15.83 -21.98
CA ARG A 157 -5.14 -14.54 -21.40
C ARG A 157 -4.90 -13.48 -22.48
N ILE A 158 -4.10 -13.80 -23.48
CA ILE A 158 -3.80 -12.89 -24.59
C ILE A 158 -5.05 -12.61 -25.42
N LYS A 159 -5.87 -13.62 -25.71
CA LYS A 159 -7.15 -13.43 -26.40
C LYS A 159 -8.06 -12.45 -25.65
N ASN A 160 -8.15 -12.57 -24.32
CA ASN A 160 -8.90 -11.61 -23.48
C ASN A 160 -8.31 -10.19 -23.57
N GLU A 161 -6.99 -10.03 -23.51
CA GLU A 161 -6.35 -8.72 -23.57
C GLU A 161 -6.57 -8.03 -24.94
N VAL A 162 -6.46 -8.79 -26.03
CA VAL A 162 -6.78 -8.30 -27.38
C VAL A 162 -8.26 -7.93 -27.50
N LEU A 163 -9.15 -8.75 -26.94
CA LEU A 163 -10.60 -8.50 -26.94
C LEU A 163 -10.95 -7.21 -26.19
N VAL A 164 -10.39 -7.03 -24.98
CA VAL A 164 -10.60 -5.83 -24.17
C VAL A 164 -10.07 -4.58 -24.88
N ALA A 165 -8.87 -4.65 -25.46
CA ALA A 165 -8.30 -3.54 -26.23
C ALA A 165 -9.18 -3.16 -27.44
N ARG A 166 -9.72 -4.16 -28.15
CA ARG A 166 -10.63 -3.95 -29.28
C ARG A 166 -11.96 -3.31 -28.83
N ILE A 167 -12.56 -3.80 -27.73
CA ILE A 167 -13.81 -3.25 -27.21
C ILE A 167 -13.61 -1.80 -26.78
N ASN A 168 -12.53 -1.49 -26.06
CA ASN A 168 -12.22 -0.13 -25.64
C ASN A 168 -12.01 0.81 -26.83
N HIS A 169 -11.31 0.35 -27.89
CA HIS A 169 -11.14 1.13 -29.11
C HIS A 169 -12.48 1.40 -29.84
N ASP A 170 -13.39 0.42 -29.85
CA ASP A 170 -14.71 0.58 -30.48
C ASP A 170 -15.65 1.50 -29.67
N LEU A 171 -15.42 1.63 -28.35
CA LEU A 171 -16.15 2.55 -27.45
C LEU A 171 -15.57 3.96 -27.51
N ASP A 172 -14.25 4.09 -27.56
CA ASP A 172 -13.53 5.36 -27.58
C ASP A 172 -12.95 5.61 -28.99
N LYS A 173 -13.73 6.33 -29.81
CA LYS A 173 -13.41 6.61 -31.22
C LYS A 173 -12.20 7.55 -31.42
N SER A 174 -11.54 7.97 -30.34
CA SER A 174 -10.48 9.01 -30.35
C SER A 174 -9.09 8.48 -30.74
N THR A 175 -8.86 7.16 -30.73
CA THR A 175 -7.52 6.58 -30.94
C THR A 175 -7.27 6.18 -32.40
N ASN A 176 -6.25 6.81 -33.00
CA ASN A 176 -5.71 6.42 -34.31
C ASN A 176 -5.02 5.04 -34.23
N ARG A 177 -5.44 4.11 -35.09
CA ARG A 177 -4.82 2.83 -35.44
C ARG A 177 -4.23 2.00 -34.29
N LEU A 178 -5.02 1.03 -33.83
CA LEU A 178 -4.66 0.11 -32.76
C LEU A 178 -3.71 -0.99 -33.27
N ASP A 179 -2.43 -0.89 -33.00
CA ASP A 179 -1.49 -2.02 -33.15
C ASP A 179 -1.34 -2.78 -31.82
N VAL A 180 -2.44 -3.41 -31.39
CA VAL A 180 -2.53 -4.15 -30.11
C VAL A 180 -1.42 -5.18 -29.96
N ALA A 181 -1.05 -5.85 -31.06
CA ALA A 181 -0.05 -6.92 -31.01
C ALA A 181 1.34 -6.37 -30.65
N THR A 182 1.76 -5.27 -31.31
CA THR A 182 3.04 -4.62 -31.02
C THR A 182 3.08 -4.08 -29.58
N ASP A 183 2.00 -3.45 -29.12
CA ASP A 183 1.92 -2.91 -27.76
C ASP A 183 1.98 -4.01 -26.68
N LEU A 184 1.27 -5.13 -26.90
CA LEU A 184 1.32 -6.28 -26.01
C LEU A 184 2.71 -6.91 -25.99
N ILE A 185 3.36 -7.09 -27.15
CA ILE A 185 4.74 -7.63 -27.23
C ILE A 185 5.71 -6.71 -26.45
N LYS A 186 5.61 -5.39 -26.64
CA LYS A 186 6.43 -4.41 -25.90
C LYS A 186 6.19 -4.53 -24.40
N ARG A 187 4.95 -4.59 -23.97
CA ARG A 187 4.58 -4.72 -22.53
C ARG A 187 5.10 -6.01 -21.91
N TYR A 188 4.94 -7.16 -22.58
CA TYR A 188 5.44 -8.44 -22.06
C TYR A 188 6.96 -8.54 -22.06
N ARG A 189 7.66 -7.89 -23.00
CA ARG A 189 9.12 -7.76 -22.94
C ARG A 189 9.58 -6.88 -21.76
N GLN A 190 8.90 -5.78 -21.52
CA GLN A 190 9.18 -4.93 -20.34
C GLN A 190 8.92 -5.70 -19.04
N TYR A 191 7.82 -6.46 -18.97
CA TYR A 191 7.54 -7.32 -17.82
C TYR A 191 8.64 -8.36 -17.60
N MET A 192 9.11 -9.04 -18.66
CA MET A 192 10.24 -9.97 -18.55
C MET A 192 11.49 -9.27 -18.02
N THR A 193 11.85 -8.10 -18.57
CA THR A 193 12.99 -7.33 -18.10
C THR A 193 12.87 -7.03 -16.61
N PHE A 194 11.71 -6.54 -16.16
CA PHE A 194 11.46 -6.25 -14.75
C PHE A 194 11.60 -7.49 -13.84
N MET A 195 11.09 -8.64 -14.28
CA MET A 195 11.13 -9.88 -13.50
C MET A 195 12.50 -10.57 -13.51
N THR A 196 13.37 -10.23 -14.44
CA THR A 196 14.76 -10.74 -14.52
C THR A 196 15.83 -9.83 -13.94
N GLU A 197 15.43 -8.68 -13.38
CA GLU A 197 16.33 -7.70 -12.77
C GLU A 197 16.70 -7.91 -11.32
N PRO A 198 15.94 -8.68 -10.48
CA PRO A 198 16.40 -8.97 -9.15
C PRO A 198 17.84 -9.46 -9.14
N ASP A 199 18.69 -8.72 -8.40
CA ASP A 199 20.05 -9.15 -8.13
C ASP A 199 20.05 -10.20 -7.00
N GLU A 200 21.21 -10.68 -6.65
CA GLU A 200 21.36 -11.71 -5.62
C GLU A 200 20.83 -11.27 -4.24
N GLU A 201 20.84 -9.95 -3.93
CA GLU A 201 20.29 -9.41 -2.68
C GLU A 201 18.76 -9.39 -2.69
N ALA A 202 18.14 -9.05 -3.81
CA ALA A 202 16.70 -9.06 -3.94
C ALA A 202 16.11 -10.49 -3.86
N VAL A 203 16.79 -11.48 -4.47
CA VAL A 203 16.39 -12.89 -4.37
C VAL A 203 16.51 -13.39 -2.93
N LEU A 204 17.60 -13.03 -2.22
CA LEU A 204 17.74 -13.31 -0.79
C LEU A 204 16.57 -12.75 0.00
N GLN A 205 16.21 -11.49 -0.27
CA GLN A 205 15.09 -10.85 0.42
C GLN A 205 13.77 -11.57 0.17
N HIS A 206 13.45 -11.96 -1.06
CA HIS A 206 12.23 -12.71 -1.36
C HIS A 206 12.17 -14.00 -0.54
N TYR A 207 13.26 -14.76 -0.51
CA TYR A 207 13.35 -16.02 0.22
C TYR A 207 13.21 -15.82 1.73
N LEU A 208 14.02 -14.95 2.32
CA LEU A 208 14.00 -14.73 3.76
C LEU A 208 12.72 -14.04 4.26
N SER A 209 12.09 -13.21 3.42
CA SER A 209 10.75 -12.69 3.70
C SER A 209 9.69 -13.80 3.73
N ALA A 210 9.75 -14.76 2.79
CA ALA A 210 8.84 -15.91 2.80
C ALA A 210 9.00 -16.75 4.08
N VAL A 211 10.22 -16.92 4.57
CA VAL A 211 10.54 -17.58 5.84
C VAL A 211 9.99 -16.80 7.05
N ALA A 212 10.24 -15.50 7.12
CA ALA A 212 9.76 -14.67 8.23
C ALA A 212 8.24 -14.65 8.31
N ARG A 213 7.58 -14.52 7.15
CA ARG A 213 6.11 -14.52 7.02
C ARG A 213 5.47 -15.89 7.27
N ALA A 214 6.24 -16.95 7.40
CA ALA A 214 5.73 -18.24 7.84
C ALA A 214 5.36 -18.27 9.34
N TYR A 215 5.91 -17.35 10.15
CA TYR A 215 5.56 -17.18 11.56
C TYR A 215 4.30 -16.34 11.74
N ASP A 216 4.21 -15.22 11.04
CA ASP A 216 3.06 -14.31 10.95
C ASP A 216 3.22 -13.35 9.77
N PRO A 217 2.14 -12.78 9.22
CA PRO A 217 2.21 -11.98 8.00
C PRO A 217 2.98 -10.66 8.13
N HIS A 218 3.28 -10.21 9.34
CA HIS A 218 3.90 -8.92 9.62
C HIS A 218 5.39 -9.02 9.96
N SER A 219 5.90 -10.23 10.21
CA SER A 219 7.33 -10.49 10.32
C SER A 219 7.97 -10.50 8.94
N ASP A 220 9.14 -9.86 8.78
CA ASP A 220 9.77 -9.71 7.48
C ASP A 220 11.30 -9.56 7.60
N TYR A 221 12.00 -9.94 6.54
CA TYR A 221 13.41 -9.62 6.36
C TYR A 221 13.55 -8.36 5.52
N MET A 222 14.44 -7.46 5.91
CA MET A 222 14.76 -6.24 5.18
C MET A 222 16.25 -6.26 4.81
N SER A 223 16.55 -6.30 3.51
CA SER A 223 17.90 -6.03 3.03
C SER A 223 18.35 -4.62 3.45
N PRO A 224 19.64 -4.29 3.42
CA PRO A 224 20.10 -2.95 3.71
C PRO A 224 19.36 -1.86 2.93
N ALA A 225 19.08 -2.12 1.64
CA ALA A 225 18.34 -1.19 0.79
C ALA A 225 16.87 -1.02 1.23
N SER A 226 16.20 -2.12 1.59
CA SER A 226 14.80 -2.07 2.04
C SER A 226 14.65 -1.46 3.43
N LYS A 227 15.67 -1.61 4.29
CA LYS A 227 15.71 -0.92 5.59
C LYS A 227 15.83 0.60 5.40
N GLU A 228 16.65 1.05 4.46
CA GLU A 228 16.77 2.47 4.11
C GLU A 228 15.44 3.04 3.58
N ASP A 229 14.77 2.32 2.68
CA ASP A 229 13.42 2.71 2.19
C ASP A 229 12.41 2.80 3.34
N PHE A 230 12.40 1.83 4.26
CA PHE A 230 11.54 1.83 5.45
C PHE A 230 11.80 3.04 6.37
N ASP A 231 13.07 3.37 6.63
CA ASP A 231 13.43 4.52 7.46
C ASP A 231 13.01 5.84 6.81
N MET A 232 13.12 5.97 5.49
CA MET A 232 12.65 7.14 4.75
C MET A 232 11.14 7.32 4.86
N GLU A 233 10.38 6.23 4.74
CA GLU A 233 8.92 6.26 4.86
C GLU A 233 8.47 6.69 6.26
N MET A 234 9.07 6.13 7.30
CA MET A 234 8.76 6.47 8.69
C MET A 234 9.14 7.91 9.07
N ASN A 235 10.23 8.43 8.50
CA ASN A 235 10.71 9.78 8.79
C ASN A 235 9.98 10.87 7.98
N LEU A 236 9.15 10.53 6.99
CA LEU A 236 8.63 11.45 5.97
C LEU A 236 9.71 12.34 5.35
N THR A 237 10.90 11.84 5.23
CA THR A 237 12.05 12.55 4.63
C THR A 237 12.81 11.63 3.71
N LEU A 238 13.29 12.18 2.62
CA LEU A 238 14.22 11.48 1.77
C LEU A 238 15.42 12.38 1.44
N CYS A 239 16.60 11.79 1.30
CA CYS A 239 17.76 12.51 0.84
C CYS A 239 17.94 12.35 -0.67
N GLY A 240 17.91 13.46 -1.40
CA GLY A 240 17.98 13.44 -2.85
C GLY A 240 17.99 14.83 -3.46
N ILE A 241 17.48 14.91 -4.68
CA ILE A 241 17.43 16.16 -5.45
C ILE A 241 16.07 16.88 -5.38
N GLY A 242 14.98 16.16 -5.01
CA GLY A 242 13.63 16.72 -4.92
C GLY A 242 12.91 16.85 -6.25
N ALA A 243 12.88 15.78 -7.01
CA ALA A 243 12.08 15.67 -8.23
C ALA A 243 11.26 14.38 -8.19
N THR A 244 9.98 14.49 -8.57
CA THR A 244 9.11 13.34 -8.84
C THR A 244 9.40 12.86 -10.26
N LEU A 245 9.65 11.55 -10.40
CA LEU A 245 10.11 10.95 -11.64
C LEU A 245 9.12 9.90 -12.15
N THR A 246 9.04 9.76 -13.48
CA THR A 246 8.33 8.67 -14.16
C THR A 246 9.21 8.12 -15.28
N MET A 247 8.90 6.91 -15.78
CA MET A 247 9.57 6.39 -16.97
C MET A 247 8.87 6.89 -18.24
N ASP A 248 9.65 7.47 -19.16
CA ASP A 248 9.19 7.93 -20.46
C ASP A 248 10.25 7.57 -21.52
N ASP A 249 9.89 6.68 -22.43
CA ASP A 249 10.77 6.14 -23.49
C ASP A 249 12.15 5.71 -22.99
N GLY A 250 12.14 4.96 -21.87
CA GLY A 250 13.35 4.40 -21.26
C GLY A 250 14.20 5.40 -20.45
N ALA A 251 13.84 6.68 -20.39
CA ALA A 251 14.49 7.70 -19.58
C ALA A 251 13.64 8.05 -18.34
N LEU A 252 14.27 8.61 -17.31
CA LEU A 252 13.57 9.15 -16.15
C LEU A 252 13.13 10.59 -16.44
N LYS A 253 11.83 10.79 -16.67
CA LYS A 253 11.26 12.11 -16.92
C LYS A 253 10.87 12.77 -15.60
N ILE A 254 11.22 14.03 -15.44
CA ILE A 254 10.80 14.87 -14.32
C ILE A 254 9.32 15.24 -14.52
N VAL A 255 8.48 14.84 -13.59
CA VAL A 255 7.05 15.13 -13.58
C VAL A 255 6.78 16.39 -12.78
N GLU A 256 7.47 16.55 -11.64
CA GLU A 256 7.28 17.63 -10.71
C GLU A 256 8.57 17.93 -9.93
N ILE A 257 8.79 19.18 -9.59
CA ILE A 257 9.87 19.61 -8.70
C ILE A 257 9.29 19.95 -7.33
N VAL A 258 9.81 19.28 -6.29
CA VAL A 258 9.32 19.44 -4.93
C VAL A 258 9.71 20.83 -4.39
N PRO A 259 8.77 21.61 -3.85
CA PRO A 259 9.04 22.91 -3.26
C PRO A 259 10.10 22.85 -2.14
N GLY A 260 11.00 23.82 -2.07
CA GLY A 260 12.09 23.90 -1.10
C GLY A 260 13.26 22.92 -1.34
N SER A 261 13.20 22.14 -2.42
CA SER A 261 14.20 21.12 -2.74
C SER A 261 15.47 21.66 -3.41
N PRO A 262 16.55 20.86 -3.47
CA PRO A 262 17.75 21.21 -4.25
C PRO A 262 17.45 21.55 -5.70
N CYS A 263 16.54 20.82 -6.36
CA CYS A 263 16.15 21.10 -7.74
C CYS A 263 15.51 22.47 -7.91
N GLU A 264 14.58 22.84 -7.01
CA GLU A 264 13.91 24.13 -7.06
C GLU A 264 14.89 25.27 -6.80
N ARG A 265 15.74 25.13 -5.75
CA ARG A 265 16.74 26.17 -5.41
C ARG A 265 17.77 26.39 -6.52
N ASP A 266 18.12 25.33 -7.26
CA ASP A 266 19.06 25.40 -8.38
C ASP A 266 18.41 26.00 -9.63
N GLY A 267 17.17 25.65 -9.93
CA GLY A 267 16.37 26.21 -11.03
C GLY A 267 16.78 25.78 -12.46
N ARG A 268 17.84 24.97 -12.62
CA ARG A 268 18.31 24.51 -13.94
C ARG A 268 17.54 23.31 -14.48
N LEU A 269 16.96 22.47 -13.58
CA LEU A 269 16.08 21.38 -13.94
C LEU A 269 14.64 21.90 -14.09
N GLN A 270 13.93 21.34 -15.06
CA GLN A 270 12.54 21.68 -15.34
C GLN A 270 11.66 20.45 -15.48
N GLU A 271 10.35 20.63 -15.21
CA GLU A 271 9.36 19.59 -15.49
C GLU A 271 9.35 19.25 -16.99
N GLY A 272 9.40 17.95 -17.28
CA GLY A 272 9.50 17.43 -18.63
C GLY A 272 10.93 17.13 -19.10
N ASP A 273 11.96 17.54 -18.37
CA ASP A 273 13.35 17.13 -18.64
C ASP A 273 13.52 15.62 -18.41
N ARG A 274 14.40 14.98 -19.18
CA ARG A 274 14.63 13.53 -19.12
C ARG A 274 16.05 13.25 -18.65
N ILE A 275 16.22 12.55 -17.53
CA ILE A 275 17.50 12.12 -16.99
C ILE A 275 17.92 10.83 -17.71
N VAL A 276 19.09 10.85 -18.34
CA VAL A 276 19.63 9.73 -19.13
C VAL A 276 20.96 9.22 -18.58
N GLY A 277 21.59 9.94 -17.67
CA GLY A 277 22.83 9.54 -17.01
C GLY A 277 22.94 10.12 -15.60
N VAL A 278 23.61 9.39 -14.72
CA VAL A 278 23.89 9.78 -13.33
C VAL A 278 25.35 9.53 -13.03
N GLN A 279 26.03 10.49 -12.44
CA GLN A 279 27.41 10.39 -11.99
C GLN A 279 27.50 10.74 -10.51
N GLN A 280 28.14 9.87 -9.74
CA GLN A 280 28.52 10.18 -8.36
C GLN A 280 29.74 11.08 -8.36
N ASP A 281 29.94 11.84 -7.28
CA ASP A 281 31.11 12.72 -7.14
C ASP A 281 32.41 11.93 -7.30
N GLY A 282 33.25 12.32 -8.30
CA GLY A 282 34.49 11.63 -8.63
C GLY A 282 34.35 10.29 -9.36
N GLY A 283 33.15 9.82 -9.65
CA GLY A 283 32.89 8.56 -10.36
C GLY A 283 32.67 8.73 -11.88
N PRO A 284 32.49 7.63 -12.62
CA PRO A 284 32.13 7.68 -14.05
C PRO A 284 30.64 8.06 -14.23
N MET A 285 30.31 8.60 -15.40
CA MET A 285 28.95 8.80 -15.82
C MET A 285 28.29 7.45 -16.17
N GLU A 286 27.29 7.06 -15.42
CA GLU A 286 26.52 5.83 -15.65
C GLU A 286 25.27 6.14 -16.47
N ASN A 287 25.06 5.38 -17.54
CA ASN A 287 23.84 5.47 -18.33
C ASN A 287 22.68 4.83 -17.52
N VAL A 288 21.56 5.55 -17.36
CA VAL A 288 20.35 5.08 -16.67
C VAL A 288 19.18 4.83 -17.61
N MET A 289 19.38 5.01 -18.93
CA MET A 289 18.34 4.68 -19.90
C MET A 289 18.06 3.18 -19.93
N TRP A 290 16.79 2.85 -20.00
CA TRP A 290 16.28 1.47 -20.04
C TRP A 290 16.63 0.64 -18.78
N GLN A 291 17.11 1.30 -17.72
CA GLN A 291 17.27 0.67 -16.41
C GLN A 291 15.96 0.75 -15.60
N PRO A 292 15.75 -0.17 -14.64
CA PRO A 292 14.63 -0.07 -13.73
C PRO A 292 14.60 1.27 -13.02
N MET A 293 13.41 1.83 -12.91
CA MET A 293 13.20 3.10 -12.24
C MET A 293 13.78 3.10 -10.82
N LYS A 294 13.54 2.04 -10.03
CA LYS A 294 14.04 1.91 -8.65
C LYS A 294 15.57 1.93 -8.59
N LYS A 295 16.25 1.22 -9.49
CA LYS A 295 17.72 1.17 -9.58
C LYS A 295 18.30 2.53 -9.97
N SER A 296 17.66 3.21 -10.89
CA SER A 296 18.08 4.56 -11.34
C SER A 296 17.85 5.62 -10.27
N ILE A 297 16.72 5.57 -9.57
CA ILE A 297 16.40 6.45 -8.43
C ILE A 297 17.41 6.24 -7.30
N LYS A 298 17.80 4.99 -6.98
CA LYS A 298 18.82 4.70 -5.96
C LYS A 298 20.16 5.40 -6.26
N LYS A 299 20.52 5.55 -7.54
CA LYS A 299 21.73 6.31 -7.94
C LYS A 299 21.57 7.82 -7.80
N ILE A 300 20.35 8.35 -8.00
CA ILE A 300 20.05 9.78 -7.82
C ILE A 300 20.01 10.16 -6.35
N ARG A 301 19.41 9.31 -5.50
CA ARG A 301 19.41 9.44 -4.04
C ARG A 301 20.82 9.24 -3.47
N GLY A 302 21.02 9.59 -2.21
CA GLY A 302 22.27 9.40 -1.48
C GLY A 302 22.33 10.25 -0.23
N LYS A 303 23.47 10.20 0.47
CA LYS A 303 23.64 10.92 1.76
C LYS A 303 23.53 12.43 1.57
N LYS A 304 22.92 13.11 2.55
CA LYS A 304 22.83 14.58 2.65
C LYS A 304 24.23 15.20 2.49
N GLY A 305 24.30 16.28 1.70
CA GLY A 305 25.55 17.01 1.43
C GLY A 305 26.44 16.38 0.37
N THR A 306 26.11 15.20 -0.19
CA THR A 306 26.89 14.60 -1.28
C THR A 306 26.43 15.16 -2.63
N LYS A 307 27.38 15.22 -3.59
CA LYS A 307 27.16 15.75 -4.93
C LYS A 307 26.71 14.64 -5.88
N VAL A 308 25.75 14.96 -6.76
CA VAL A 308 25.35 14.12 -7.90
C VAL A 308 25.37 14.97 -9.16
N ILE A 309 25.83 14.41 -10.27
CA ILE A 309 25.81 15.06 -11.59
C ILE A 309 24.83 14.28 -12.47
N LEU A 310 23.83 14.99 -12.99
CA LEU A 310 22.82 14.42 -13.88
C LEU A 310 23.10 14.80 -15.32
N GLN A 311 23.08 13.83 -16.22
CA GLN A 311 23.04 14.08 -17.64
C GLN A 311 21.58 14.07 -18.08
N ILE A 312 21.10 15.19 -18.58
CA ILE A 312 19.70 15.38 -18.97
C ILE A 312 19.55 15.70 -20.46
N ILE A 313 18.38 15.34 -21.00
CA ILE A 313 17.86 15.83 -22.26
C ILE A 313 16.76 16.83 -21.92
N PRO A 314 16.93 18.15 -22.26
CA PRO A 314 15.92 19.16 -21.96
C PRO A 314 14.60 18.87 -22.66
N LYS A 315 13.48 19.24 -22.03
CA LYS A 315 12.13 19.17 -22.62
C LYS A 315 12.06 19.89 -23.99
N ALA A 316 12.81 20.97 -24.15
CA ALA A 316 12.86 21.75 -25.39
C ALA A 316 13.54 21.01 -26.56
N ASP A 317 14.23 19.89 -26.32
CA ASP A 317 14.87 19.08 -27.37
C ASP A 317 14.11 17.76 -27.59
N PRO A 318 13.12 17.71 -28.50
CA PRO A 318 12.40 16.48 -28.83
C PRO A 318 13.27 15.46 -29.56
N THR A 319 14.42 15.88 -30.13
CA THR A 319 15.30 14.99 -30.88
C THR A 319 16.22 14.17 -29.98
N GLY A 320 16.38 14.56 -28.74
CA GLY A 320 17.20 13.86 -27.74
C GLY A 320 18.71 13.98 -27.96
N THR A 321 19.15 14.94 -28.76
CA THR A 321 20.56 15.15 -29.14
C THR A 321 21.30 16.10 -28.20
N ALA A 322 20.61 17.08 -27.63
CA ALA A 322 21.20 18.05 -26.70
C ALA A 322 21.27 17.46 -25.28
N LYS A 323 22.48 17.08 -24.86
CA LYS A 323 22.72 16.61 -23.49
C LYS A 323 23.33 17.74 -22.66
N LYS A 324 22.76 17.98 -21.45
CA LYS A 324 23.30 18.93 -20.47
C LYS A 324 23.74 18.19 -19.22
N LEU A 325 24.75 18.69 -18.54
CA LEU A 325 25.17 18.22 -17.23
C LEU A 325 24.71 19.22 -16.16
N ILE A 326 24.04 18.73 -15.14
CA ILE A 326 23.58 19.52 -14.01
C ILE A 326 24.10 18.85 -12.75
N ASP A 327 24.88 19.57 -11.98
CA ASP A 327 25.39 19.14 -10.69
C ASP A 327 24.50 19.67 -9.56
N LEU A 328 24.13 18.79 -8.64
CA LEU A 328 23.28 19.11 -7.49
C LEU A 328 23.90 18.54 -6.21
N VAL A 329 23.69 19.24 -5.11
CA VAL A 329 24.03 18.73 -3.78
C VAL A 329 22.76 18.16 -3.17
N ARG A 330 22.79 16.88 -2.77
CA ARG A 330 21.64 16.22 -2.12
C ARG A 330 21.34 16.84 -0.78
N ASP A 331 20.07 17.01 -0.51
CA ASP A 331 19.57 17.53 0.76
C ASP A 331 18.37 16.72 1.23
N GLU A 332 18.00 16.94 2.48
CA GLU A 332 16.78 16.38 3.06
C GLU A 332 15.56 17.07 2.44
N ILE A 333 14.66 16.27 1.89
CA ILE A 333 13.43 16.70 1.26
C ILE A 333 12.27 16.26 2.15
N LYS A 334 11.52 17.24 2.64
CA LYS A 334 10.34 16.99 3.46
C LYS A 334 9.16 16.62 2.58
N LEU A 335 8.53 15.49 2.89
CA LEU A 335 7.35 15.01 2.19
C LEU A 335 6.08 15.60 2.82
N GLU A 336 5.89 16.91 2.68
CA GLU A 336 4.74 17.63 3.29
C GLU A 336 3.39 17.07 2.82
N GLU A 337 3.35 16.47 1.64
CA GLU A 337 2.14 15.86 1.08
C GLU A 337 1.67 14.60 1.82
N LEU A 338 2.56 13.98 2.58
CA LEU A 338 2.25 12.82 3.41
C LEU A 338 1.99 13.16 4.87
N ALA A 339 1.93 14.46 5.19
CA ALA A 339 1.66 14.93 6.53
C ALA A 339 0.17 15.07 6.81
N ALA A 340 -0.18 15.12 8.10
CA ALA A 340 -1.53 15.43 8.53
C ALA A 340 -1.96 16.82 8.06
N THR A 341 -3.23 16.93 7.63
CA THR A 341 -3.82 18.20 7.17
C THR A 341 -5.08 18.51 7.96
N GLY A 342 -5.41 19.82 8.09
CA GLY A 342 -6.63 20.24 8.76
C GLY A 342 -7.18 21.53 8.16
N HIS A 343 -8.51 21.64 8.08
CA HIS A 343 -9.19 22.83 7.61
C HIS A 343 -10.59 22.98 8.25
N VAL A 344 -11.21 24.14 8.05
CA VAL A 344 -12.56 24.42 8.53
C VAL A 344 -13.55 24.22 7.40
N GLU A 345 -14.60 23.44 7.66
CA GLU A 345 -15.77 23.29 6.80
C GLU A 345 -16.95 24.06 7.37
N THR A 346 -17.67 24.75 6.49
CA THR A 346 -18.94 25.41 6.86
C THR A 346 -20.10 24.54 6.38
N VAL A 347 -20.73 23.87 7.32
CA VAL A 347 -21.81 22.89 7.04
C VAL A 347 -23.16 23.50 7.41
N THR A 348 -24.12 23.44 6.49
CA THR A 348 -25.51 23.81 6.72
C THR A 348 -26.39 22.55 6.73
N PHE A 349 -27.11 22.34 7.82
CA PHE A 349 -28.01 21.21 7.99
C PHE A 349 -29.18 21.60 8.92
N ASP A 350 -30.44 21.25 8.54
CA ASP A 350 -31.65 21.62 9.26
C ASP A 350 -31.72 23.13 9.63
N ASP A 351 -31.52 24.00 8.63
CA ASP A 351 -31.51 25.47 8.76
C ASP A 351 -30.44 26.01 9.75
N THR A 352 -29.53 25.18 10.19
CA THR A 352 -28.44 25.57 11.08
C THR A 352 -27.11 25.49 10.33
N THR A 353 -26.33 26.59 10.35
CA THR A 353 -24.98 26.63 9.79
C THR A 353 -23.96 26.63 10.91
N ARG A 354 -22.96 25.72 10.84
CA ARG A 354 -21.87 25.58 11.81
C ARG A 354 -20.52 25.50 11.15
N LYS A 355 -19.49 25.97 11.85
CA LYS A 355 -18.09 25.75 11.48
C LYS A 355 -17.61 24.45 12.13
N LEU A 356 -17.25 23.47 11.33
CA LEU A 356 -16.71 22.19 11.77
C LEU A 356 -15.26 22.04 11.34
N GLY A 357 -14.42 21.46 12.20
CA GLY A 357 -13.06 21.11 11.85
C GLY A 357 -13.03 19.77 11.11
N TYR A 358 -12.16 19.65 10.13
CA TYR A 358 -11.77 18.41 9.49
C TYR A 358 -10.27 18.22 9.64
N ILE A 359 -9.85 17.03 10.06
CA ILE A 359 -8.44 16.62 10.11
C ILE A 359 -8.33 15.28 9.41
N TYR A 360 -7.39 15.16 8.46
CA TYR A 360 -7.00 13.91 7.82
C TYR A 360 -5.59 13.50 8.27
N LEU A 361 -5.46 12.26 8.72
CA LEU A 361 -4.19 11.66 9.10
C LEU A 361 -3.88 10.48 8.17
N PRO A 362 -2.89 10.59 7.27
CA PRO A 362 -2.54 9.52 6.32
C PRO A 362 -1.69 8.40 6.90
N GLY A 363 -1.10 8.59 8.09
CA GLY A 363 -0.26 7.62 8.77
C GLY A 363 0.33 8.15 10.07
N PHE A 364 0.71 7.25 10.98
CA PHE A 364 1.30 7.58 12.28
C PHE A 364 2.83 7.72 12.17
N TYR A 365 3.29 8.79 11.52
CA TYR A 365 4.70 9.08 11.31
C TYR A 365 5.37 9.70 12.53
N GLU A 366 6.66 9.36 12.72
CA GLU A 366 7.54 9.93 13.75
C GLU A 366 8.98 9.85 13.27
N SER A 367 9.76 10.91 13.48
CA SER A 367 11.19 10.96 13.12
C SER A 367 11.99 9.90 13.88
N MET A 368 12.39 8.85 13.18
CA MET A 368 13.18 7.76 13.73
C MET A 368 14.61 8.20 14.03
N GLY A 369 15.12 7.83 15.22
CA GLY A 369 16.49 8.13 15.62
C GLY A 369 16.74 9.55 16.13
N LYS A 370 15.74 10.44 16.10
CA LYS A 370 15.79 11.78 16.70
C LYS A 370 14.95 11.82 17.98
N ARG A 371 15.32 12.69 18.92
CA ARG A 371 14.52 12.97 20.12
C ARG A 371 13.55 14.12 19.87
N PRO A 372 12.42 14.20 20.61
CA PRO A 372 11.39 15.22 20.38
C PRO A 372 11.86 16.67 20.45
N ASN A 373 12.97 16.93 21.13
CA ASN A 373 13.59 18.27 21.29
C ASN A 373 14.79 18.51 20.37
N GLU A 374 15.12 17.57 19.52
CA GLU A 374 16.18 17.74 18.52
C GLU A 374 15.67 18.49 17.28
N GLU A 375 16.54 19.30 16.69
CA GLU A 375 16.20 20.06 15.49
C GLU A 375 15.78 19.12 14.34
N GLY A 376 14.66 19.45 13.69
CA GLY A 376 14.12 18.67 12.61
C GLY A 376 13.36 17.40 13.06
N PHE A 377 13.09 17.22 14.37
CA PHE A 377 12.15 16.21 14.82
C PHE A 377 10.73 16.58 14.35
N ARG A 378 10.00 15.60 13.83
CA ARG A 378 8.62 15.73 13.37
C ARG A 378 7.83 14.50 13.79
N SER A 379 6.56 14.70 14.17
CA SER A 379 5.63 13.61 14.41
C SER A 379 4.19 14.04 14.09
N CYS A 380 3.33 13.06 13.84
CA CYS A 380 1.93 13.35 13.51
C CYS A 380 1.20 14.00 14.69
N SER A 381 1.51 13.65 15.94
CA SER A 381 0.91 14.28 17.11
C SER A 381 1.23 15.77 17.22
N MET A 382 2.45 16.18 16.85
CA MET A 382 2.84 17.60 16.83
C MET A 382 2.10 18.36 15.71
N ASP A 383 2.00 17.78 14.52
CA ASP A 383 1.31 18.40 13.39
C ASP A 383 -0.21 18.51 13.68
N ILE A 384 -0.82 17.46 14.24
CA ILE A 384 -2.23 17.48 14.66
C ILE A 384 -2.46 18.52 15.77
N ALA A 385 -1.55 18.68 16.75
CA ALA A 385 -1.67 19.70 17.78
C ALA A 385 -1.71 21.11 17.19
N LYS A 386 -0.91 21.40 16.14
CA LYS A 386 -0.97 22.67 15.41
C LYS A 386 -2.30 22.84 14.68
N CYS A 387 -2.75 21.79 13.94
CA CYS A 387 -4.06 21.84 13.27
C CYS A 387 -5.19 22.13 14.27
N LEU A 388 -5.19 21.50 15.45
CA LEU A 388 -6.20 21.74 16.49
C LEU A 388 -6.14 23.17 17.04
N ALA A 389 -4.94 23.72 17.23
CA ALA A 389 -4.78 25.13 17.66
C ALA A 389 -5.38 26.08 16.63
N ASP A 390 -5.10 25.88 15.34
CA ASP A 390 -5.62 26.69 14.25
C ASP A 390 -7.15 26.58 14.11
N LEU A 391 -7.71 25.37 14.24
CA LEU A 391 -9.16 25.11 14.21
C LEU A 391 -9.86 25.76 15.41
N ASN A 392 -9.29 25.66 16.61
CA ASN A 392 -9.82 26.33 17.80
C ASN A 392 -9.84 27.86 17.66
N ALA A 393 -8.77 28.45 17.10
CA ALA A 393 -8.69 29.88 16.83
C ALA A 393 -9.74 30.36 15.84
N GLN A 394 -10.16 29.51 14.88
CA GLN A 394 -11.22 29.77 13.90
C GLN A 394 -12.64 29.50 14.46
N GLY A 395 -12.76 29.03 15.71
CA GLY A 395 -14.02 28.88 16.40
C GLY A 395 -14.85 27.69 15.94
N VAL A 396 -14.24 26.57 15.49
CA VAL A 396 -14.97 25.36 15.12
C VAL A 396 -15.76 24.82 16.32
N GLU A 397 -16.94 24.23 16.05
CA GLU A 397 -17.86 23.74 17.07
C GLU A 397 -17.77 22.23 17.31
N GLY A 398 -17.11 21.50 16.40
CA GLY A 398 -16.87 20.06 16.46
C GLY A 398 -15.78 19.65 15.49
N LEU A 399 -15.39 18.37 15.50
CA LEU A 399 -14.30 17.82 14.71
C LEU A 399 -14.70 16.50 14.04
N VAL A 400 -14.44 16.38 12.75
CA VAL A 400 -14.32 15.12 12.03
C VAL A 400 -12.84 14.77 11.93
N PHE A 401 -12.44 13.64 12.51
CA PHE A 401 -11.06 13.14 12.45
C PHE A 401 -11.04 11.91 11.53
N ASP A 402 -10.41 12.04 10.37
CA ASP A 402 -10.45 11.03 9.31
C ASP A 402 -9.18 10.16 9.33
N LEU A 403 -9.36 8.86 9.61
CA LEU A 403 -8.34 7.81 9.61
C LEU A 403 -8.52 6.83 8.45
N ARG A 404 -9.40 7.10 7.49
CA ARG A 404 -9.58 6.24 6.33
C ARG A 404 -8.30 6.19 5.50
N GLY A 405 -7.90 4.99 5.07
CA GLY A 405 -6.64 4.79 4.35
C GLY A 405 -5.39 4.77 5.22
N ASP A 406 -5.48 4.99 6.53
CA ASP A 406 -4.33 5.04 7.45
C ASP A 406 -3.95 3.64 7.94
N GLY A 407 -2.88 3.07 7.39
CA GLY A 407 -2.34 1.75 7.76
C GLY A 407 -1.60 1.69 9.11
N GLY A 408 -1.55 2.79 9.87
CA GLY A 408 -0.86 2.87 11.16
C GLY A 408 0.54 3.48 11.08
N GLY A 409 1.45 3.00 11.93
CA GLY A 409 2.83 3.51 12.02
C GLY A 409 3.42 3.36 13.42
N SER A 410 3.99 4.43 13.99
CA SER A 410 4.60 4.44 15.32
C SER A 410 3.60 4.10 16.41
N LEU A 411 3.94 3.16 17.28
CA LEU A 411 3.14 2.79 18.46
C LEU A 411 3.04 3.93 19.50
N ARG A 412 4.00 4.83 19.53
CA ARG A 412 4.04 5.96 20.45
C ARG A 412 3.01 7.04 20.10
N GLU A 413 2.83 7.28 18.82
CA GLU A 413 2.00 8.37 18.31
C GLU A 413 0.50 8.25 18.66
N PRO A 414 -0.19 7.09 18.62
CA PRO A 414 -1.58 7.02 19.07
C PRO A 414 -1.74 7.34 20.58
N VAL A 415 -0.71 7.10 21.40
CA VAL A 415 -0.73 7.49 22.83
C VAL A 415 -0.64 9.01 22.97
N LEU A 416 0.25 9.66 22.22
CA LEU A 416 0.40 11.12 22.22
C LEU A 416 -0.81 11.82 21.60
N LEU A 417 -1.37 11.27 20.53
CA LEU A 417 -2.61 11.79 19.94
C LEU A 417 -3.80 11.64 20.88
N SER A 418 -3.94 10.50 21.58
CA SER A 418 -4.97 10.33 22.60
C SER A 418 -4.90 11.40 23.68
N ALA A 419 -3.70 11.83 24.04
CA ALA A 419 -3.46 12.88 25.04
C ALA A 419 -3.99 14.27 24.60
N LEU A 420 -4.18 14.52 23.30
CA LEU A 420 -4.78 15.75 22.80
C LEU A 420 -6.30 15.82 23.07
N PHE A 421 -6.95 14.68 23.33
CA PHE A 421 -8.40 14.51 23.42
C PHE A 421 -8.89 13.99 24.78
N VAL A 422 -8.01 13.27 25.50
CA VAL A 422 -8.30 12.64 26.81
C VAL A 422 -7.24 13.06 27.82
N GLN A 423 -7.63 13.34 29.05
CA GLN A 423 -6.73 13.93 30.05
C GLN A 423 -5.77 12.91 30.66
N SER A 424 -6.21 11.71 30.95
CA SER A 424 -5.44 10.69 31.66
C SER A 424 -6.02 9.28 31.45
N GLY A 425 -5.25 8.28 31.81
CA GLY A 425 -5.66 6.89 31.79
C GLY A 425 -4.84 6.04 30.79
N PRO A 426 -5.07 4.72 30.77
CA PRO A 426 -4.43 3.83 29.81
C PRO A 426 -5.00 4.07 28.41
N VAL A 427 -4.15 4.00 27.38
CA VAL A 427 -4.55 4.10 25.97
C VAL A 427 -4.64 2.72 25.33
N VAL A 428 -3.65 1.90 25.59
CA VAL A 428 -3.53 0.55 25.02
C VAL A 428 -2.81 -0.36 26.00
N GLN A 429 -3.15 -1.63 26.01
CA GLN A 429 -2.43 -2.64 26.77
C GLN A 429 -1.55 -3.45 25.82
N LEU A 430 -0.34 -3.78 26.26
CA LEU A 430 0.63 -4.59 25.51
C LEU A 430 0.88 -5.90 26.26
N ARG A 431 0.90 -7.00 25.54
CA ARG A 431 1.33 -8.31 26.06
C ARG A 431 2.51 -8.79 25.25
N ASP A 432 3.67 -8.82 25.83
CA ASP A 432 4.86 -9.47 25.31
C ASP A 432 5.08 -10.86 25.93
N LEU A 433 6.26 -11.43 25.74
CA LEU A 433 6.63 -12.73 26.28
C LEU A 433 6.74 -12.77 27.81
N ARG A 434 6.84 -11.62 28.48
CA ARG A 434 7.18 -11.51 29.90
C ARG A 434 6.02 -11.02 30.76
N MET A 435 5.27 -10.03 30.22
CA MET A 435 4.30 -9.31 31.02
C MET A 435 3.16 -8.71 30.18
N VAL A 436 2.12 -8.31 30.90
CA VAL A 436 1.09 -7.39 30.39
C VAL A 436 1.34 -6.03 31.03
N GLY A 437 1.39 -4.99 30.20
CA GLY A 437 1.54 -3.61 30.65
C GLY A 437 0.63 -2.68 29.88
N SER A 438 0.38 -1.49 30.40
CA SER A 438 -0.40 -0.44 29.72
C SER A 438 0.50 0.73 29.34
N LEU A 439 0.20 1.36 28.21
CA LEU A 439 0.77 2.66 27.85
C LEU A 439 -0.23 3.75 28.24
N PRO A 440 0.04 4.53 29.29
CA PRO A 440 -0.86 5.59 29.73
C PRO A 440 -0.59 6.91 29.00
N ILE A 441 -1.59 7.80 29.01
CA ILE A 441 -1.40 9.22 28.68
C ILE A 441 -0.37 9.84 29.63
N PRO A 442 0.60 10.61 29.12
CA PRO A 442 1.59 11.30 29.97
C PRO A 442 0.90 12.21 31.00
N PRO A 443 1.34 12.21 32.26
CA PRO A 443 0.73 13.04 33.33
C PRO A 443 0.88 14.53 33.04
N GLY A 444 -0.14 15.31 33.43
CA GLY A 444 -0.12 16.78 33.32
C GLY A 444 -0.35 17.32 31.90
N ASN A 445 -0.75 16.49 30.96
CA ASN A 445 -1.01 16.91 29.59
C ASN A 445 -2.37 17.64 29.48
N PRO A 446 -2.41 18.87 28.93
CA PRO A 446 -3.67 19.58 28.72
C PRO A 446 -4.42 19.00 27.52
N ILE A 447 -5.75 18.89 27.61
CA ILE A 447 -6.59 18.53 26.46
C ILE A 447 -6.56 19.67 25.45
N ALA A 448 -6.11 19.38 24.23
CA ALA A 448 -6.03 20.37 23.15
C ALA A 448 -7.41 20.64 22.50
N PHE A 449 -8.30 19.64 22.47
CA PHE A 449 -9.62 19.78 21.86
C PHE A 449 -10.72 19.15 22.74
N ARG A 450 -11.68 19.95 23.18
CA ARG A 450 -12.70 19.60 24.19
C ARG A 450 -14.12 19.49 23.61
N LYS A 451 -14.32 19.85 22.35
CA LYS A 451 -15.63 19.87 21.68
C LYS A 451 -16.03 18.49 21.16
N PRO A 452 -17.30 18.26 20.76
CA PRO A 452 -17.73 17.01 20.17
C PRO A 452 -16.88 16.61 18.98
N MET A 453 -16.64 15.29 18.80
CA MET A 453 -15.91 14.77 17.68
C MET A 453 -16.42 13.41 17.22
N VAL A 454 -16.28 13.17 15.95
CA VAL A 454 -16.46 11.87 15.31
C VAL A 454 -15.15 11.44 14.65
N VAL A 455 -14.93 10.14 14.58
CA VAL A 455 -13.74 9.55 13.92
C VAL A 455 -14.23 8.69 12.77
N LEU A 456 -13.70 8.97 11.57
CA LEU A 456 -13.95 8.15 10.38
C LEU A 456 -12.91 7.06 10.27
N VAL A 457 -13.37 5.84 9.99
CA VAL A 457 -12.52 4.67 9.76
C VAL A 457 -13.02 3.90 8.54
N ASP A 458 -12.14 3.16 7.90
CA ASP A 458 -12.48 2.18 6.89
C ASP A 458 -11.75 0.85 7.13
N HIS A 459 -11.98 -0.12 6.28
CA HIS A 459 -11.35 -1.44 6.36
C HIS A 459 -9.82 -1.42 6.19
N THR A 460 -9.26 -0.32 5.72
CA THR A 460 -7.81 -0.12 5.57
C THR A 460 -7.18 0.61 6.76
N SER A 461 -8.00 1.17 7.66
CA SER A 461 -7.54 1.73 8.95
C SER A 461 -6.96 0.62 9.81
N ALA A 462 -5.64 0.63 10.09
CA ALA A 462 -4.96 -0.50 10.71
C ALA A 462 -4.02 -0.10 11.86
N SER A 463 -3.75 -1.05 12.79
CA SER A 463 -2.65 -0.92 13.78
C SER A 463 -2.79 0.30 14.69
N ALA A 464 -1.92 1.33 14.55
CA ALA A 464 -1.95 2.56 15.34
C ALA A 464 -3.27 3.32 15.19
N SER A 465 -3.90 3.30 14.00
CA SER A 465 -5.24 3.85 13.74
C SER A 465 -6.29 3.14 14.58
N GLU A 466 -6.19 1.81 14.70
CA GLU A 466 -7.08 1.00 15.52
C GLU A 466 -6.88 1.24 17.02
N ILE A 467 -5.65 1.52 17.44
CA ILE A 467 -5.34 1.91 18.82
C ILE A 467 -6.03 3.23 19.14
N LEU A 468 -5.88 4.26 18.29
CA LEU A 468 -6.48 5.57 18.52
C LEU A 468 -8.00 5.51 18.47
N ALA A 469 -8.58 4.94 17.41
CA ALA A 469 -10.03 4.83 17.25
C ALA A 469 -10.65 4.00 18.38
N GLY A 470 -10.05 2.84 18.71
CA GLY A 470 -10.49 1.99 19.80
C GLY A 470 -10.42 2.67 21.17
N HIS A 471 -9.34 3.44 21.45
CA HIS A 471 -9.23 4.18 22.69
C HIS A 471 -10.26 5.31 22.79
N LEU A 472 -10.45 6.09 21.73
CA LEU A 472 -11.43 7.19 21.74
C LEU A 472 -12.86 6.67 21.88
N GLN A 473 -13.16 5.49 21.30
CA GLN A 473 -14.42 4.79 21.51
C GLN A 473 -14.54 4.32 22.96
N ASP A 474 -13.63 3.50 23.45
CA ASP A 474 -13.68 2.88 24.80
C ASP A 474 -13.71 3.91 25.92
N SER A 475 -13.02 5.03 25.79
CA SER A 475 -13.03 6.14 26.73
C SER A 475 -14.31 7.02 26.64
N GLY A 476 -15.21 6.72 25.69
CA GLY A 476 -16.43 7.49 25.44
C GLY A 476 -16.17 8.88 24.88
N ARG A 477 -14.96 9.13 24.30
CA ARG A 477 -14.56 10.46 23.83
C ARG A 477 -15.09 10.82 22.47
N ALA A 478 -15.27 9.86 21.57
CA ALA A 478 -15.71 10.06 20.19
C ALA A 478 -16.73 9.00 19.77
N ILE A 479 -17.50 9.32 18.74
CA ILE A 479 -18.32 8.38 17.97
C ILE A 479 -17.52 7.92 16.77
N ILE A 480 -17.42 6.61 16.57
CA ILE A 480 -16.71 6.01 15.44
C ILE A 480 -17.71 5.74 14.30
N ILE A 481 -17.38 6.18 13.10
CA ILE A 481 -18.22 6.07 11.90
C ILE A 481 -17.40 5.43 10.79
N GLY A 482 -18.00 4.57 9.99
CA GLY A 482 -17.34 4.01 8.80
C GLY A 482 -17.77 2.60 8.46
N ASP A 483 -16.85 1.83 7.84
CA ASP A 483 -17.04 0.46 7.41
C ASP A 483 -17.38 -0.49 8.57
N ALA A 484 -17.91 -1.67 8.28
CA ALA A 484 -18.33 -2.65 9.29
C ALA A 484 -17.26 -2.91 10.37
N ARG A 485 -16.00 -2.73 10.06
CA ARG A 485 -14.83 -2.79 10.95
C ARG A 485 -13.59 -2.21 10.31
N THR A 486 -12.56 -1.96 11.11
CA THR A 486 -11.21 -1.67 10.64
C THR A 486 -10.47 -2.95 10.24
N HIS A 487 -9.21 -2.86 9.83
CA HIS A 487 -8.40 -3.95 9.28
C HIS A 487 -8.30 -5.19 10.19
N GLY A 488 -8.15 -4.99 11.49
CA GLY A 488 -8.02 -6.10 12.43
C GLY A 488 -6.60 -6.49 12.80
N LYS A 489 -5.61 -5.59 12.68
CA LYS A 489 -4.24 -5.86 13.11
C LYS A 489 -4.07 -5.56 14.58
N GLY A 490 -3.67 -6.58 15.36
CA GLY A 490 -3.47 -6.51 16.83
C GLY A 490 -2.05 -6.86 17.27
N THR A 491 -1.05 -6.75 16.38
CA THR A 491 0.34 -7.13 16.64
C THR A 491 1.29 -5.95 16.58
N VAL A 492 2.37 -6.04 17.38
CA VAL A 492 3.44 -5.04 17.45
C VAL A 492 4.73 -5.65 16.92
N GLN A 493 5.36 -4.98 15.97
CA GLN A 493 6.63 -5.39 15.41
C GLN A 493 7.77 -4.54 15.96
N THR A 494 8.92 -5.20 16.15
CA THR A 494 10.19 -4.55 16.46
C THR A 494 11.17 -4.81 15.32
N VAL A 495 11.88 -3.76 14.91
CA VAL A 495 12.94 -3.86 13.91
C VAL A 495 14.27 -4.07 14.60
N MET A 496 15.00 -5.13 14.23
CA MET A 496 16.28 -5.51 14.81
C MET A 496 17.31 -5.78 13.72
N GLY A 497 18.58 -5.42 13.97
CA GLY A 497 19.68 -5.74 13.06
C GLY A 497 20.12 -7.19 13.17
N LEU A 498 20.50 -7.82 12.06
CA LEU A 498 21.04 -9.19 12.02
C LEU A 498 22.56 -9.27 12.24
N GLY A 499 23.20 -8.17 12.62
CA GLY A 499 24.64 -8.08 12.87
C GLY A 499 25.29 -6.96 12.06
N PRO A 500 26.37 -7.22 11.28
CA PRO A 500 26.95 -6.19 10.42
C PRO A 500 25.88 -5.56 9.51
N GLU A 501 25.98 -4.26 9.24
CA GLU A 501 25.02 -3.50 8.43
C GLU A 501 24.66 -4.20 7.11
N LYS A 502 25.63 -4.80 6.44
CA LYS A 502 25.44 -5.58 5.21
C LYS A 502 24.54 -6.81 5.35
N TYR A 503 24.19 -7.22 6.57
CA TYR A 503 23.28 -8.35 6.81
C TYR A 503 21.81 -7.89 6.84
N GLY A 504 21.56 -6.57 6.80
CA GLY A 504 20.24 -6.01 6.89
C GLY A 504 19.63 -6.13 8.28
N SER A 505 18.32 -6.08 8.31
CA SER A 505 17.51 -6.12 9.51
C SER A 505 16.31 -7.05 9.33
N PHE A 506 15.65 -7.36 10.42
CA PHE A 506 14.36 -8.06 10.35
C PHE A 506 13.34 -7.35 11.23
N LYS A 507 12.13 -7.37 10.79
CA LYS A 507 10.94 -6.92 11.51
C LYS A 507 10.28 -8.17 12.07
N VAL A 508 10.05 -8.23 13.37
CA VAL A 508 9.50 -9.41 14.03
C VAL A 508 8.39 -9.02 14.99
N THR A 509 7.32 -9.79 15.02
CA THR A 509 6.22 -9.62 15.96
C THR A 509 6.66 -10.02 17.36
N THR A 510 6.82 -9.03 18.25
CA THR A 510 7.31 -9.19 19.63
C THR A 510 6.23 -9.08 20.68
N ALA A 511 5.10 -8.49 20.35
CA ALA A 511 3.99 -8.31 21.29
C ALA A 511 2.64 -8.28 20.56
N ARG A 512 1.58 -8.42 21.36
CA ARG A 512 0.19 -8.15 20.94
C ARG A 512 -0.34 -6.95 21.70
N PHE A 513 -1.19 -6.16 21.06
CA PHE A 513 -1.87 -5.08 21.76
C PHE A 513 -3.37 -5.36 21.94
N TYR A 514 -3.91 -4.74 22.97
CA TYR A 514 -5.29 -4.89 23.39
C TYR A 514 -5.87 -3.53 23.74
N ARG A 515 -7.14 -3.38 23.49
CA ARG A 515 -7.93 -2.23 23.94
C ARG A 515 -7.92 -2.17 25.47
N ILE A 516 -8.25 -1.02 26.03
CA ILE A 516 -8.37 -0.86 27.50
C ILE A 516 -9.45 -1.76 28.11
N THR A 517 -10.42 -2.18 27.32
CA THR A 517 -11.46 -3.17 27.67
C THR A 517 -10.94 -4.62 27.74
N GLY A 518 -9.70 -4.86 27.37
CA GLY A 518 -9.11 -6.20 27.29
C GLY A 518 -9.43 -6.97 26.02
N LEU A 519 -10.23 -6.42 25.12
CA LEU A 519 -10.46 -6.94 23.78
C LEU A 519 -9.25 -6.68 22.90
N THR A 520 -8.99 -7.52 21.90
CA THR A 520 -7.98 -7.26 20.88
C THR A 520 -8.62 -6.74 19.60
N THR A 521 -7.87 -5.98 18.80
CA THR A 521 -8.23 -5.66 17.44
C THR A 521 -7.87 -6.79 16.47
N GLN A 522 -6.98 -7.73 16.86
CA GLN A 522 -6.55 -8.84 16.01
C GLN A 522 -7.75 -9.58 15.43
N ILE A 523 -7.87 -9.60 14.11
CA ILE A 523 -8.99 -10.16 13.32
C ILE A 523 -10.29 -9.37 13.47
N ALA A 524 -10.64 -8.93 14.68
CA ALA A 524 -11.90 -8.29 14.97
C ALA A 524 -12.01 -6.84 14.51
N GLY A 525 -10.89 -6.11 14.47
CA GLY A 525 -10.86 -4.68 14.20
C GLY A 525 -11.54 -3.85 15.29
N VAL A 526 -11.82 -2.60 14.96
CA VAL A 526 -12.71 -1.69 15.69
C VAL A 526 -14.02 -1.60 14.91
N SER A 527 -15.13 -2.07 15.52
CA SER A 527 -16.45 -1.91 14.91
C SER A 527 -16.95 -0.49 15.16
N PRO A 528 -17.49 0.22 14.16
CA PRO A 528 -17.98 1.58 14.32
C PRO A 528 -19.28 1.61 15.13
N ASP A 529 -19.55 2.77 15.72
CA ASP A 529 -20.82 3.06 16.38
C ASP A 529 -21.94 3.30 15.35
N ILE A 530 -21.57 3.86 14.19
CA ILE A 530 -22.46 4.10 13.04
C ILE A 530 -21.82 3.51 11.80
N HIS A 531 -22.45 2.50 11.22
CA HIS A 531 -21.98 1.84 10.02
C HIS A 531 -22.42 2.60 8.76
N LEU A 532 -21.46 3.05 7.98
CA LEU A 532 -21.65 3.65 6.66
C LEU A 532 -20.76 2.88 5.68
N PRO A 533 -21.31 1.93 4.91
CA PRO A 533 -20.52 0.98 4.16
C PRO A 533 -19.78 1.61 2.97
N SER A 534 -18.57 1.14 2.72
CA SER A 534 -17.77 1.43 1.51
C SER A 534 -17.58 0.17 0.65
N VAL A 535 -16.90 0.34 -0.48
CA VAL A 535 -16.51 -0.79 -1.34
C VAL A 535 -15.62 -1.78 -0.60
N PHE A 536 -14.83 -1.32 0.36
CA PHE A 536 -13.91 -2.16 1.14
C PHE A 536 -14.64 -3.18 2.03
N ASP A 537 -15.87 -2.91 2.47
CA ASP A 537 -16.71 -3.88 3.18
C ASP A 537 -17.03 -5.15 2.37
N GLN A 538 -16.83 -5.09 1.06
CA GLN A 538 -17.11 -6.20 0.14
C GLN A 538 -15.84 -6.96 -0.29
N LEU A 539 -14.67 -6.53 0.20
CA LEU A 539 -13.38 -7.09 -0.19
C LEU A 539 -12.78 -7.92 0.96
N ASP A 540 -12.09 -8.99 0.60
CA ASP A 540 -11.33 -9.81 1.55
C ASP A 540 -9.95 -9.16 1.79
N ILE A 541 -9.92 -8.02 2.50
CA ILE A 541 -8.69 -7.23 2.72
C ILE A 541 -8.30 -7.09 4.20
N GLY A 542 -9.10 -7.61 5.13
CA GLY A 542 -8.78 -7.60 6.55
C GLY A 542 -7.72 -8.62 6.98
N GLU A 543 -7.27 -8.52 8.21
CA GLU A 543 -6.26 -9.42 8.81
C GLU A 543 -6.63 -10.89 8.70
N GLU A 544 -7.93 -11.24 8.77
CA GLU A 544 -8.41 -12.61 8.65
C GLU A 544 -8.18 -13.24 7.27
N SER A 545 -8.02 -12.42 6.23
CA SER A 545 -7.74 -12.89 4.87
C SER A 545 -6.27 -13.18 4.61
N ILE A 546 -5.39 -12.77 5.52
CA ILE A 546 -3.94 -12.92 5.37
C ILE A 546 -3.49 -14.28 5.93
N PRO A 547 -2.78 -15.09 5.15
CA PRO A 547 -2.25 -16.37 5.62
C PRO A 547 -1.42 -16.22 6.90
N TYR A 548 -1.61 -17.17 7.82
CA TYR A 548 -0.89 -17.25 9.10
C TYR A 548 -1.07 -16.07 10.05
N ALA A 549 -2.12 -15.27 9.88
CA ALA A 549 -2.51 -14.25 10.84
C ALA A 549 -2.68 -14.87 12.24
N LEU A 550 -2.16 -14.17 13.26
CA LEU A 550 -2.25 -14.67 14.63
C LEU A 550 -3.72 -14.68 15.09
N PRO A 551 -4.14 -15.71 15.85
CA PRO A 551 -5.53 -15.78 16.31
C PRO A 551 -5.86 -14.66 17.29
N SER A 552 -7.13 -14.27 17.29
CA SER A 552 -7.68 -13.33 18.28
C SER A 552 -7.53 -13.88 19.70
N SER A 553 -7.36 -12.99 20.66
CA SER A 553 -7.24 -13.34 22.08
C SER A 553 -7.79 -12.22 22.97
N ARG A 554 -7.89 -12.47 24.28
CA ARG A 554 -8.41 -11.50 25.25
C ARG A 554 -7.55 -11.50 26.50
N ILE A 555 -7.47 -10.35 27.16
CA ILE A 555 -6.82 -10.18 28.47
C ILE A 555 -7.81 -9.48 29.44
N GLN A 556 -7.40 -9.29 30.66
CA GLN A 556 -8.17 -8.53 31.62
C GLN A 556 -8.24 -7.05 31.20
N ALA A 557 -9.39 -6.40 31.38
CA ALA A 557 -9.55 -4.98 31.17
C ALA A 557 -8.60 -4.20 32.09
N ALA A 558 -8.07 -3.10 31.59
CA ALA A 558 -7.32 -2.14 32.42
C ALA A 558 -8.27 -1.42 33.38
N ASP A 559 -7.74 -0.83 34.43
CA ASP A 559 -8.51 0.12 35.24
C ASP A 559 -8.57 1.46 34.50
N TYR A 560 -9.76 1.84 34.02
CA TYR A 560 -9.97 3.08 33.28
C TYR A 560 -11.30 3.73 33.63
N ARG A 561 -11.42 5.01 33.36
CA ARG A 561 -12.66 5.78 33.53
C ARG A 561 -13.06 6.39 32.19
N LEU A 562 -14.37 6.55 32.01
CA LEU A 562 -14.88 7.28 30.86
C LEU A 562 -14.44 8.75 30.93
N SER A 563 -13.83 9.21 29.84
CA SER A 563 -13.48 10.63 29.67
C SER A 563 -14.72 11.47 29.45
N TRP A 564 -15.65 10.93 28.70
CA TRP A 564 -16.95 11.46 28.41
C TRP A 564 -17.89 10.30 28.08
N ASP A 565 -19.19 10.43 28.25
CA ASP A 565 -20.12 9.35 27.91
C ASP A 565 -20.86 9.66 26.59
N MET A 566 -20.18 9.47 25.48
CA MET A 566 -20.76 9.60 24.15
C MET A 566 -21.65 8.40 23.81
N HIS A 567 -21.45 7.25 24.44
CA HIS A 567 -22.21 6.02 24.15
C HIS A 567 -23.73 6.18 24.32
N LYS A 568 -24.16 7.04 25.24
CA LYS A 568 -25.59 7.31 25.46
C LYS A 568 -26.31 7.91 24.25
N TYR A 569 -25.57 8.53 23.30
CA TYR A 569 -26.13 9.14 22.09
C TYR A 569 -26.11 8.20 20.88
N VAL A 570 -25.32 7.11 20.90
CA VAL A 570 -25.09 6.22 19.75
C VAL A 570 -26.39 5.70 19.16
N LYS A 571 -27.33 5.23 20.00
CA LYS A 571 -28.60 4.65 19.54
C LYS A 571 -29.40 5.66 18.72
N GLU A 572 -29.52 6.89 19.21
CA GLU A 572 -30.29 7.94 18.56
C GLU A 572 -29.59 8.44 17.29
N LEU A 573 -28.27 8.70 17.36
CA LEU A 573 -27.49 9.11 16.20
C LEU A 573 -27.55 8.07 15.07
N ARG A 574 -27.43 6.78 15.41
CA ARG A 574 -27.58 5.68 14.43
C ARG A 574 -28.95 5.72 13.76
N SER A 575 -30.03 5.85 14.55
CA SER A 575 -31.40 5.91 14.02
C SER A 575 -31.63 7.11 13.10
N LEU A 576 -31.07 8.30 13.45
CA LEU A 576 -31.15 9.49 12.61
C LEU A 576 -30.36 9.32 11.31
N SER A 577 -29.15 8.76 11.38
CA SER A 577 -28.31 8.49 10.21
C SER A 577 -28.97 7.46 9.28
N GLU A 578 -29.46 6.34 9.80
CA GLU A 578 -30.18 5.31 9.03
C GLU A 578 -31.43 5.89 8.32
N LYS A 579 -32.18 6.76 8.99
CA LYS A 579 -33.33 7.43 8.39
C LYS A 579 -32.92 8.36 7.24
N ARG A 580 -31.83 9.14 7.40
CA ARG A 580 -31.35 10.04 6.35
C ARG A 580 -30.81 9.27 5.16
N THR A 581 -29.89 8.34 5.41
CA THR A 581 -29.21 7.58 4.35
C THR A 581 -30.16 6.70 3.55
N SER A 582 -31.23 6.17 4.20
CA SER A 582 -32.28 5.43 3.49
C SER A 582 -33.22 6.31 2.64
N ALA A 583 -33.28 7.61 2.90
CA ALA A 583 -34.07 8.57 2.12
C ALA A 583 -33.24 9.29 1.06
N ASP A 584 -31.95 9.43 1.24
CA ASP A 584 -31.02 10.16 0.36
C ASP A 584 -30.73 9.38 -0.91
N GLU A 585 -31.02 9.96 -2.07
CA GLU A 585 -30.81 9.33 -3.38
C GLU A 585 -29.31 9.16 -3.71
N LYS A 586 -28.44 10.10 -3.30
CA LYS A 586 -27.00 9.96 -3.48
C LYS A 586 -26.47 8.77 -2.68
N PHE A 587 -26.91 8.62 -1.44
CA PHE A 587 -26.48 7.49 -0.61
C PHE A 587 -27.04 6.14 -1.11
N LYS A 588 -28.25 6.11 -1.66
CA LYS A 588 -28.79 4.90 -2.32
C LYS A 588 -27.97 4.52 -3.55
N LYS A 589 -27.56 5.51 -4.35
CA LYS A 589 -26.67 5.30 -5.51
C LYS A 589 -25.32 4.73 -5.05
N HIS A 590 -24.71 5.29 -4.00
CA HIS A 590 -23.50 4.78 -3.37
C HIS A 590 -23.65 3.32 -2.92
N LEU A 591 -24.73 2.95 -2.24
CA LEU A 591 -24.98 1.56 -1.83
C LEU A 591 -25.17 0.60 -3.02
N ALA A 592 -25.78 1.07 -4.10
CA ALA A 592 -25.91 0.28 -5.34
C ALA A 592 -24.51 0.03 -5.96
N ASN A 593 -23.64 1.06 -5.97
CA ASN A 593 -22.25 0.93 -6.41
C ASN A 593 -21.46 -0.06 -5.56
N VAL A 594 -21.51 0.07 -4.24
CA VAL A 594 -20.86 -0.88 -3.30
C VAL A 594 -21.25 -2.32 -3.61
N LYS A 595 -22.55 -2.59 -3.84
CA LYS A 595 -23.06 -3.93 -4.21
C LYS A 595 -22.57 -4.36 -5.60
N GLY A 596 -22.56 -3.44 -6.57
CA GLY A 596 -22.09 -3.71 -7.93
C GLY A 596 -20.61 -4.06 -7.97
N MET A 597 -19.78 -3.34 -7.21
CA MET A 597 -18.35 -3.61 -7.12
C MET A 597 -18.06 -4.98 -6.52
N LYS A 598 -18.90 -5.48 -5.59
CA LYS A 598 -18.80 -6.86 -5.12
C LYS A 598 -18.97 -7.86 -6.27
N ALA A 599 -20.00 -7.70 -7.09
CA ALA A 599 -20.25 -8.60 -8.22
C ALA A 599 -19.10 -8.60 -9.25
N ILE A 600 -18.44 -7.45 -9.44
CA ILE A 600 -17.24 -7.35 -10.29
C ILE A 600 -16.05 -8.05 -9.60
N HIS A 601 -15.90 -7.85 -8.30
CA HIS A 601 -14.81 -8.45 -7.52
C HIS A 601 -14.91 -9.98 -7.48
N ASP A 602 -16.09 -10.53 -7.21
CA ASP A 602 -16.28 -11.98 -7.04
C ASP A 602 -16.28 -12.76 -8.37
N ARG A 603 -16.17 -12.06 -9.48
CA ARG A 603 -16.17 -12.70 -10.81
C ARG A 603 -14.88 -13.50 -11.01
N GLU A 604 -15.02 -14.79 -11.25
CA GLU A 604 -13.89 -15.70 -11.53
C GLU A 604 -13.58 -15.82 -13.01
N GLU A 605 -14.60 -15.76 -13.89
CA GLU A 605 -14.48 -15.98 -15.31
C GLU A 605 -15.09 -14.86 -16.14
N VAL A 606 -14.55 -14.68 -17.34
CA VAL A 606 -15.07 -13.74 -18.33
C VAL A 606 -15.27 -14.45 -19.67
N SER A 607 -16.28 -14.01 -20.44
CA SER A 607 -16.48 -14.48 -21.81
C SER A 607 -15.41 -13.94 -22.76
N LEU A 608 -14.94 -14.76 -23.67
CA LEU A 608 -14.08 -14.36 -24.79
C LEU A 608 -14.90 -14.16 -26.11
N GLU A 609 -16.22 -14.19 -26.02
CA GLU A 609 -17.13 -13.84 -27.09
C GLU A 609 -17.36 -12.31 -27.05
N TYR A 610 -17.29 -11.66 -28.27
CA TYR A 610 -17.25 -10.21 -28.37
C TYR A 610 -18.52 -9.52 -27.82
N ALA A 611 -19.72 -9.99 -28.18
CA ALA A 611 -20.95 -9.32 -27.77
C ALA A 611 -21.20 -9.47 -26.26
N ALA A 612 -21.00 -10.67 -25.72
CA ALA A 612 -21.13 -10.94 -24.30
C ALA A 612 -20.13 -10.13 -23.47
N ARG A 613 -18.85 -10.09 -23.90
CA ARG A 613 -17.81 -9.32 -23.20
C ARG A 613 -18.04 -7.82 -23.24
N LYS A 614 -18.48 -7.30 -24.41
CA LYS A 614 -18.83 -5.89 -24.57
C LYS A 614 -19.98 -5.46 -23.66
N ALA A 615 -21.05 -6.27 -23.62
CA ALA A 615 -22.18 -6.02 -22.72
C ALA A 615 -21.75 -6.02 -21.24
N GLN A 616 -20.92 -7.00 -20.86
CA GLN A 616 -20.37 -7.08 -19.51
C GLN A 616 -19.51 -5.86 -19.17
N MET A 617 -18.60 -5.45 -20.05
CA MET A 617 -17.74 -4.28 -19.83
C MET A 617 -18.54 -2.97 -19.78
N ALA A 618 -19.61 -2.85 -20.57
CA ALA A 618 -20.50 -1.69 -20.52
C ALA A 618 -21.21 -1.59 -19.16
N ALA A 619 -21.76 -2.71 -18.64
CA ALA A 619 -22.37 -2.76 -17.33
C ALA A 619 -21.35 -2.46 -16.21
N ASP A 620 -20.13 -3.01 -16.29
CA ASP A 620 -19.06 -2.75 -15.32
C ASP A 620 -18.60 -1.27 -15.34
N ARG A 621 -18.63 -0.63 -16.52
CA ARG A 621 -18.31 0.79 -16.69
C ARG A 621 -19.41 1.67 -16.10
N GLU A 622 -20.67 1.41 -16.43
CA GLU A 622 -21.81 2.14 -15.85
C GLU A 622 -21.77 2.11 -14.32
N MET A 623 -21.45 0.95 -13.71
CA MET A 623 -21.30 0.84 -12.27
C MET A 623 -20.15 1.69 -11.71
N ARG A 624 -19.04 1.85 -12.42
CA ARG A 624 -17.90 2.68 -11.99
C ARG A 624 -18.14 4.17 -12.21
N GLU A 625 -18.79 4.53 -13.32
CA GLU A 625 -19.14 5.93 -13.64
C GLU A 625 -20.15 6.52 -12.66
N LEU A 626 -20.89 5.67 -11.92
CA LEU A 626 -21.70 6.11 -10.80
C LEU A 626 -20.86 6.79 -9.69
N ASP A 627 -19.55 6.56 -9.63
CA ASP A 627 -18.59 7.17 -8.69
C ASP A 627 -17.85 8.39 -9.30
N ASP A 628 -17.69 8.43 -10.65
CA ASP A 628 -16.79 9.36 -11.33
C ASP A 628 -17.51 10.58 -11.98
N GLU A 629 -18.84 10.63 -12.04
CA GLU A 629 -19.62 11.66 -12.78
C GLU A 629 -19.41 13.13 -12.32
N GLU A 630 -18.51 13.41 -11.38
CA GLU A 630 -18.36 14.75 -10.80
C GLU A 630 -16.95 15.34 -10.83
N ASP A 631 -15.98 14.68 -11.50
CA ASP A 631 -14.60 15.20 -11.66
C ASP A 631 -14.36 15.99 -12.98
N GLU A 632 -15.38 16.21 -13.82
CA GLU A 632 -15.24 16.79 -15.16
C GLU A 632 -14.95 18.31 -15.24
N ASP A 633 -15.09 19.07 -14.17
CA ASP A 633 -14.91 20.54 -14.19
C ASP A 633 -13.44 21.03 -14.07
N ASP A 634 -12.44 20.16 -14.06
CA ASP A 634 -11.02 20.53 -13.85
C ASP A 634 -10.09 20.17 -15.04
N GLU A 635 -10.53 20.38 -16.29
CA GLU A 635 -9.75 20.06 -17.50
C GLU A 635 -8.43 20.85 -17.68
N GLU A 636 -8.17 21.91 -16.92
CA GLU A 636 -6.97 22.75 -17.07
C GLU A 636 -5.79 22.42 -16.14
N LYS A 637 -5.90 21.46 -15.23
CA LYS A 637 -4.81 21.13 -14.29
C LYS A 637 -3.97 19.96 -14.77
N THR A 638 -2.63 20.13 -14.75
CA THR A 638 -1.68 19.04 -15.07
C THR A 638 -1.97 17.79 -14.25
N GLU A 639 -1.79 16.60 -14.86
CA GLU A 639 -1.97 15.27 -14.26
C GLU A 639 -1.32 15.14 -12.86
N ALA A 640 -0.16 15.79 -12.66
CA ALA A 640 0.54 15.81 -11.38
C ALA A 640 -0.22 16.61 -10.31
N LYS A 641 -0.80 17.78 -10.67
CA LYS A 641 -1.65 18.57 -9.76
C LYS A 641 -2.96 17.87 -9.43
N LYS A 642 -3.55 17.13 -10.40
CA LYS A 642 -4.74 16.29 -10.17
C LYS A 642 -4.44 15.16 -9.17
N ARG A 643 -3.26 14.49 -9.29
CA ARG A 643 -2.83 13.43 -8.34
C ARG A 643 -2.52 13.98 -6.95
N ARG A 644 -1.94 15.17 -6.85
CA ARG A 644 -1.60 15.85 -5.58
C ARG A 644 -2.85 16.22 -4.80
N ARG A 645 -3.85 16.83 -5.46
CA ARG A 645 -5.14 17.19 -4.85
C ARG A 645 -5.95 15.97 -4.41
N LYS A 646 -5.95 14.88 -5.22
CA LYS A 646 -6.70 13.65 -4.95
C LYS A 646 -6.21 12.86 -3.72
N ARG A 647 -5.01 13.09 -3.20
CA ARG A 647 -4.46 12.30 -2.11
C ARG A 647 -4.77 12.88 -0.71
N ASN A 648 -4.88 14.20 -0.57
CA ASN A 648 -4.95 14.88 0.73
C ASN A 648 -6.23 15.72 0.91
N GLU A 649 -7.09 15.83 -0.08
CA GLU A 649 -8.38 16.51 0.03
C GLU A 649 -9.51 15.48 -0.09
N PRO A 650 -10.59 15.61 0.73
CA PRO A 650 -11.77 14.75 0.57
C PRO A 650 -12.30 14.84 -0.86
N LYS A 651 -12.81 13.73 -1.37
CA LYS A 651 -13.52 13.72 -2.66
C LYS A 651 -14.67 14.72 -2.60
N LYS A 652 -14.90 15.46 -3.68
CA LYS A 652 -15.92 16.53 -3.76
C LYS A 652 -17.36 16.05 -3.45
N ASN A 653 -17.61 14.73 -3.50
CA ASN A 653 -18.91 14.08 -3.22
C ASN A 653 -18.75 12.84 -2.33
N ASP A 654 -18.01 12.99 -1.24
CA ASP A 654 -17.88 11.93 -0.25
C ASP A 654 -19.14 11.85 0.62
N VAL A 655 -20.10 11.03 0.19
CA VAL A 655 -21.39 10.86 0.90
C VAL A 655 -21.22 10.35 2.34
N VAL A 656 -20.14 9.58 2.61
CA VAL A 656 -19.80 9.11 3.95
C VAL A 656 -19.34 10.27 4.81
N LEU A 657 -18.48 11.15 4.28
CA LEU A 657 -18.03 12.35 4.97
C LEU A 657 -19.18 13.35 5.17
N GLU A 658 -20.01 13.57 4.15
CA GLU A 658 -21.20 14.44 4.26
C GLU A 658 -22.16 13.97 5.36
N GLU A 659 -22.43 12.67 5.43
CA GLU A 659 -23.28 12.11 6.50
C GLU A 659 -22.59 12.23 7.87
N SER A 660 -21.28 12.07 7.93
CA SER A 660 -20.51 12.22 9.18
C SER A 660 -20.57 13.64 9.74
N TYR A 661 -20.57 14.66 8.89
CA TYR A 661 -20.84 16.04 9.33
C TYR A 661 -22.26 16.19 9.91
N LYS A 662 -23.28 15.59 9.29
CA LYS A 662 -24.67 15.65 9.80
C LYS A 662 -24.78 14.93 11.15
N VAL A 663 -24.14 13.78 11.32
CA VAL A 663 -24.05 13.06 12.61
C VAL A 663 -23.37 13.94 13.67
N LEU A 664 -22.27 14.61 13.32
CA LEU A 664 -21.59 15.54 14.23
C LEU A 664 -22.48 16.71 14.63
N MET A 665 -23.25 17.29 13.69
CA MET A 665 -24.20 18.36 13.98
C MET A 665 -25.34 17.89 14.90
N ASP A 666 -25.86 16.68 14.70
CA ASP A 666 -26.82 16.08 15.62
C ASP A 666 -26.24 15.90 17.02
N LEU A 667 -24.99 15.41 17.10
CA LEU A 667 -24.29 15.24 18.37
C LEU A 667 -24.10 16.58 19.10
N ILE A 668 -23.68 17.64 18.38
CA ILE A 668 -23.56 19.00 18.95
C ILE A 668 -24.92 19.49 19.46
N ARG A 669 -26.00 19.29 18.71
CA ARG A 669 -27.38 19.65 19.09
C ARG A 669 -27.80 18.93 20.37
N MET A 670 -27.60 17.62 20.45
CA MET A 670 -27.97 16.81 21.63
C MET A 670 -27.21 17.18 22.89
N LYS A 671 -25.96 17.65 22.73
CA LYS A 671 -25.11 18.06 23.83
C LYS A 671 -25.32 19.50 24.31
N GLY A 672 -26.01 20.34 23.54
CA GLY A 672 -26.27 21.71 23.90
C GLY A 672 -25.02 22.59 24.08
N GLY A 673 -23.91 22.27 23.41
CA GLY A 673 -22.64 23.01 23.48
C GLY A 673 -21.75 22.62 24.67
N GLU A 674 -22.04 21.58 25.44
CA GLU A 674 -21.19 21.11 26.53
C GLU A 674 -19.82 20.62 26.01
N GLU A 675 -18.76 21.08 26.64
CA GLU A 675 -17.39 20.60 26.40
C GLU A 675 -17.01 19.46 27.37
N VAL A 676 -15.95 18.71 27.02
CA VAL A 676 -15.34 17.72 27.94
C VAL A 676 -14.97 18.41 29.24
N PRO A 677 -15.48 17.98 30.40
CA PRO A 677 -15.16 18.58 31.66
C PRO A 677 -13.66 18.45 31.98
N GLU A 678 -13.10 19.49 32.59
CA GLU A 678 -11.75 19.42 33.15
C GLU A 678 -11.84 18.67 34.50
N VAL A 679 -11.15 17.55 34.60
CA VAL A 679 -11.05 16.83 35.86
C VAL A 679 -10.04 17.58 36.74
N LYS A 680 -10.56 18.40 37.65
CA LYS A 680 -9.76 19.01 38.70
C LYS A 680 -9.54 17.97 39.79
N GLY A 681 -8.40 17.33 39.82
CA GLY A 681 -8.08 16.34 40.84
C GLY A 681 -6.77 15.61 40.55
N TRP A 682 -5.94 15.54 41.59
CA TRP A 682 -4.67 14.83 41.60
C TRP A 682 -4.92 13.31 41.55
N TRP A 683 -4.28 12.62 40.64
CA TRP A 683 -4.19 11.17 40.65
C TRP A 683 -2.72 10.79 40.72
N TYR A 684 -2.33 10.22 41.84
CA TYR A 684 -1.10 9.44 42.01
C TYR A 684 -1.38 7.98 41.75
#